data_d66e64095e89bef2e244f955ad4f0619
#
_entry.id   d66e64095e89bef2e244f955ad4f0619
#
_cell.length_a   1.000
_cell.length_b   1.000
_cell.length_c   1.000
_cell.angle_alpha   90.00
_cell.angle_beta   90.00
_cell.angle_gamma   90.00
#
_symmetry.space_group_name_H-M   'P 1'
#
loop_
_entity.id
_entity.type
_entity.pdbx_description
1 polymer ?
#
loop_
_entity_poly.entity_id
_entity_poly.type
_entity_poly.pdbx_seq_one_letter_code
_entity_poly.pdbx_strand_id
1 'polypeptide(L)'
;WSKEDVKGKVGLPFGLMKCQQPHPHHPKQRCGGALIWRREDVFGEREVLTCTQCQHQVDQSEIMITRDAQQHRGDAPDILFTTTEMLNLQMNSTWSNHLFGVGEGYGPTLVLLDEVHTYSGTTGAQTAFLLRRWMQRTDCLPHFVGLSATLTDAQHFFARLVGAAEEQVALIQPYMEDMIEEGAEYLLALRGDPVSETALLSTTIQASMLMARMLDSKANKSQGTWGKKTFIFTDTLDGNNRLYHDLSDAEGWETGPGHSRIDHSPLAVLRSPFDNTAPERSKTELGQNWRAATDIGHDLAENKVISRTSSQDAGVDASADVVVATSSLEVGYNDPLVGAVLQHKAPNDVASYLQRKGRAGRPRGMRPWMLVVLSEFGRDRVEFQRYEGLMSPEIKRQGLPLDNQHVQKMQAAMATLDWISKVGQFKDLWSMLKKAEHNQLKYNRMYGPLIKLIEEVLSGGRRLNELMRYLQDALQLSDGAVQNILWSPPRSIMFEFLPTILRNLRTRWSVNGVEWAGLRPNQPNSEGEQHRSNSPVPEYIPQNLFSELNLPELDIRLKRGFDDEDHWETLSFWQGIREFAPGRLSKRYAVKSNKSTDWLVPQSYEPMAGEGRQFVDFQISDAFGDSWQNEYEVDYMGKTIKVVKPSKVMTTRADIRRINDKSNAQLQWVFNVINPAIATPDEVPKGPWKHTLSDVTFYNHQHMTPLELVRFSTGSQASLRFRNKERAHVDFTWVNGEEQVGVGSRQWVDAMRLRFNLTCDDVLGLLHQEEIQRGMRPVYFQHLVRQSPEFEFDSFNADWAIECFMAQLAETLANGAHASVESALREMASEKGGERLADIPASLFQPDTDNETGTDQALQIGLNKLLQRPEIQQLLLNCAQALWKPLDEIDGFVEWARQVLADTLAAGVQQTLSTLLPDVDERAVVTDSSWMSDPRKGAEWLEIWLCEMESGGSGILIRLQQKWAEDPVSFLNVLVRNLSASDYEQIDYDLRTVLQMLQTDEALRMAISAVREASNMDAR
;
A
#
# COMPACT_ATOMS: atom_id res chain seq x y z
N TRP A 1 -0.14 -9.79 -34.00
CA TRP A 1 0.24 -11.02 -34.70
C TRP A 1 0.68 -10.65 -36.12
N SER A 2 1.82 -11.12 -36.50
CA SER A 2 2.40 -10.85 -37.83
C SER A 2 2.59 -12.12 -38.62
N LYS A 3 2.76 -11.98 -39.92
CA LYS A 3 3.11 -13.11 -40.78
C LYS A 3 4.40 -13.83 -40.34
N GLU A 4 5.27 -13.14 -39.59
CA GLU A 4 6.50 -13.71 -39.02
C GLU A 4 6.22 -14.67 -37.87
N ASP A 5 5.20 -14.37 -37.02
CA ASP A 5 4.84 -15.19 -35.88
C ASP A 5 4.35 -16.60 -36.24
N VAL A 6 3.87 -16.76 -37.48
CA VAL A 6 3.35 -18.03 -38.05
C VAL A 6 4.40 -18.81 -38.82
N LYS A 7 5.58 -18.21 -39.06
CA LYS A 7 6.63 -18.84 -39.90
C LYS A 7 7.14 -20.11 -39.23
N GLY A 8 6.97 -21.24 -39.91
CA GLY A 8 7.33 -22.58 -39.42
C GLY A 8 6.31 -23.23 -38.45
N LYS A 9 5.16 -22.62 -38.24
CA LYS A 9 4.08 -23.17 -37.39
C LYS A 9 2.85 -23.51 -38.23
N VAL A 10 2.00 -24.42 -37.75
CA VAL A 10 0.71 -24.78 -38.38
C VAL A 10 -0.30 -23.63 -38.25
N GLY A 11 -0.20 -22.87 -37.19
CA GLY A 11 -1.04 -21.69 -36.88
C GLY A 11 -0.69 -21.09 -35.54
N LEU A 12 -1.39 -20.03 -35.19
CA LEU A 12 -1.27 -19.34 -33.90
C LEU A 12 -2.42 -19.74 -32.97
N PRO A 13 -2.15 -20.22 -31.76
CA PRO A 13 -3.20 -20.53 -30.81
C PRO A 13 -3.91 -19.25 -30.34
N PHE A 14 -5.22 -19.28 -30.27
CA PHE A 14 -6.05 -18.23 -29.72
C PHE A 14 -6.43 -18.60 -28.27
N GLY A 15 -5.64 -18.15 -27.32
CA GLY A 15 -5.75 -18.54 -25.91
C GLY A 15 -6.97 -17.98 -25.15
N LEU A 16 -7.67 -16.99 -25.75
CA LEU A 16 -8.76 -16.27 -25.07
C LEU A 16 -10.11 -17.02 -25.12
N MET A 17 -10.26 -17.99 -26.04
CA MET A 17 -11.53 -18.70 -26.23
C MET A 17 -11.27 -20.17 -26.61
N LYS A 18 -12.15 -21.05 -26.14
CA LYS A 18 -12.21 -22.46 -26.57
C LYS A 18 -13.47 -22.70 -27.40
N CYS A 19 -13.45 -23.73 -28.24
CA CYS A 19 -14.59 -24.10 -29.07
C CYS A 19 -15.82 -24.41 -28.22
N GLN A 20 -16.93 -23.74 -28.49
CA GLN A 20 -18.20 -23.89 -27.78
C GLN A 20 -19.17 -24.86 -28.46
N GLN A 21 -18.82 -25.39 -29.63
CA GLN A 21 -19.67 -26.32 -30.35
C GLN A 21 -19.87 -27.63 -29.57
N PRO A 22 -20.95 -28.38 -29.84
CA PRO A 22 -21.14 -29.73 -29.30
C PRO A 22 -19.94 -30.62 -29.60
N HIS A 23 -19.54 -31.46 -28.66
CA HIS A 23 -18.45 -32.42 -28.90
C HIS A 23 -18.86 -33.44 -29.97
N PRO A 24 -18.00 -33.74 -30.99
CA PRO A 24 -18.37 -34.60 -32.09
C PRO A 24 -18.88 -36.00 -31.68
N HIS A 25 -18.33 -36.54 -30.60
CA HIS A 25 -18.70 -37.88 -30.09
C HIS A 25 -19.59 -37.85 -28.82
N HIS A 26 -19.79 -36.66 -28.22
CA HIS A 26 -20.60 -36.48 -27.02
C HIS A 26 -21.45 -35.21 -27.13
N PRO A 27 -22.58 -35.22 -27.86
CA PRO A 27 -23.34 -33.97 -28.18
C PRO A 27 -23.89 -33.22 -26.99
N LYS A 28 -23.96 -33.84 -25.81
CA LYS A 28 -24.36 -33.17 -24.53
C LYS A 28 -23.21 -32.38 -23.89
N GLN A 29 -21.96 -32.52 -24.35
CA GLN A 29 -20.79 -31.82 -23.84
C GLN A 29 -20.27 -30.84 -24.91
N ARG A 30 -19.67 -29.74 -24.47
CA ARG A 30 -18.99 -28.81 -25.37
C ARG A 30 -17.68 -29.40 -25.87
N CYS A 31 -17.28 -29.09 -27.11
CA CYS A 31 -16.05 -29.56 -27.70
C CYS A 31 -14.81 -29.16 -26.86
N GLY A 32 -14.73 -27.90 -26.41
CA GLY A 32 -13.61 -27.42 -25.58
C GLY A 32 -12.25 -27.42 -26.31
N GLY A 33 -12.22 -27.74 -27.63
CA GLY A 33 -11.00 -27.78 -28.44
C GLY A 33 -10.34 -26.39 -28.52
N ALA A 34 -9.01 -26.37 -28.63
CA ALA A 34 -8.28 -25.16 -28.86
C ALA A 34 -8.60 -24.57 -30.25
N LEU A 35 -8.77 -23.24 -30.27
CA LEU A 35 -8.93 -22.49 -31.51
C LEU A 35 -7.55 -22.03 -31.99
N ILE A 36 -7.29 -22.19 -33.27
CA ILE A 36 -6.05 -21.75 -33.90
C ILE A 36 -6.36 -20.89 -35.13
N TRP A 37 -5.60 -19.83 -35.31
CA TRP A 37 -5.57 -19.07 -36.54
C TRP A 37 -4.55 -19.72 -37.45
N ARG A 38 -5.03 -20.44 -38.48
CA ARG A 38 -4.20 -21.25 -39.37
C ARG A 38 -3.24 -20.36 -40.15
N ARG A 39 -2.04 -20.89 -40.43
CA ARG A 39 -1.03 -20.22 -41.26
C ARG A 39 -1.56 -19.74 -42.60
N GLU A 40 -2.33 -20.58 -43.30
CA GLU A 40 -2.94 -20.28 -44.61
C GLU A 40 -3.92 -19.09 -44.50
N ASP A 41 -4.68 -18.99 -43.44
CA ASP A 41 -5.62 -17.89 -43.21
C ASP A 41 -4.89 -16.58 -42.84
N VAL A 42 -3.81 -16.64 -42.03
CA VAL A 42 -2.97 -15.48 -41.72
C VAL A 42 -2.29 -14.95 -43.00
N PHE A 43 -1.72 -15.83 -43.85
CA PHE A 43 -1.10 -15.42 -45.12
C PHE A 43 -2.12 -14.90 -46.11
N GLY A 44 -3.34 -15.48 -46.14
CA GLY A 44 -4.46 -15.04 -46.96
C GLY A 44 -5.22 -13.84 -46.45
N GLU A 45 -4.78 -13.26 -45.30
CA GLU A 45 -5.43 -12.10 -44.64
C GLU A 45 -6.91 -12.38 -44.32
N ARG A 46 -7.23 -13.63 -43.98
CA ARG A 46 -8.57 -14.07 -43.57
C ARG A 46 -8.62 -14.25 -42.07
N GLU A 47 -9.55 -13.60 -41.42
CA GLU A 47 -9.75 -13.71 -39.96
C GLU A 47 -10.68 -14.89 -39.63
N VAL A 48 -10.10 -16.09 -39.57
CA VAL A 48 -10.84 -17.34 -39.32
C VAL A 48 -10.09 -18.16 -38.29
N LEU A 49 -10.73 -18.42 -37.15
CA LEU A 49 -10.25 -19.34 -36.12
C LEU A 49 -10.82 -20.73 -36.38
N THR A 50 -9.97 -21.73 -36.40
CA THR A 50 -10.39 -23.13 -36.63
C THR A 50 -10.14 -23.96 -35.39
N CYS A 51 -11.14 -24.73 -34.97
CA CYS A 51 -11.02 -25.65 -33.83
C CYS A 51 -10.12 -26.85 -34.22
N THR A 52 -9.16 -27.16 -33.35
CA THR A 52 -8.25 -28.30 -33.54
C THR A 52 -8.92 -29.67 -33.44
N GLN A 53 -10.08 -29.79 -32.80
CA GLN A 53 -10.81 -31.03 -32.55
C GLN A 53 -11.97 -31.25 -33.55
N CYS A 54 -12.94 -30.32 -33.58
CA CYS A 54 -14.14 -30.47 -34.39
C CYS A 54 -14.06 -29.76 -35.74
N GLN A 55 -12.96 -29.06 -36.05
CA GLN A 55 -12.74 -28.27 -37.27
C GLN A 55 -13.76 -27.14 -37.51
N HIS A 56 -14.59 -26.82 -36.50
CA HIS A 56 -15.49 -25.69 -36.63
C HIS A 56 -14.70 -24.39 -36.85
N GLN A 57 -15.20 -23.53 -37.69
CA GLN A 57 -14.60 -22.24 -38.03
C GLN A 57 -15.43 -21.12 -37.43
N VAL A 58 -14.76 -20.19 -36.81
CA VAL A 58 -15.32 -18.92 -36.27
C VAL A 58 -14.67 -17.81 -37.10
N ASP A 59 -15.45 -17.07 -37.85
CA ASP A 59 -14.97 -16.00 -38.71
C ASP A 59 -15.32 -14.58 -38.21
N GLN A 60 -14.94 -13.57 -38.96
CA GLN A 60 -15.16 -12.16 -38.61
C GLN A 60 -16.65 -11.76 -38.50
N SER A 61 -17.58 -12.58 -39.02
CA SER A 61 -19.03 -12.32 -38.82
C SER A 61 -19.50 -12.68 -37.41
N GLU A 62 -18.73 -13.54 -36.73
CA GLU A 62 -19.01 -13.94 -35.33
C GLU A 62 -18.11 -13.19 -34.32
N ILE A 63 -16.82 -12.97 -34.68
CA ILE A 63 -15.87 -12.35 -33.77
C ILE A 63 -14.80 -11.55 -34.54
N MET A 64 -14.50 -10.32 -34.08
CA MET A 64 -13.35 -9.55 -34.55
C MET A 64 -12.06 -10.03 -33.88
N ILE A 65 -11.08 -10.49 -34.68
CA ILE A 65 -9.86 -11.13 -34.17
C ILE A 65 -8.70 -10.14 -34.15
N THR A 66 -8.63 -9.22 -35.14
CA THR A 66 -7.49 -8.30 -35.29
C THR A 66 -7.90 -6.83 -35.27
N ARG A 67 -6.92 -5.95 -35.01
CA ARG A 67 -7.11 -4.52 -35.17
C ARG A 67 -7.38 -4.06 -36.58
N ASP A 68 -6.97 -4.84 -37.61
CA ASP A 68 -7.16 -4.48 -39.01
C ASP A 68 -8.64 -4.52 -39.39
N ALA A 69 -9.43 -5.46 -38.85
CA ALA A 69 -10.88 -5.46 -38.99
C ALA A 69 -11.54 -4.21 -38.41
N GLN A 70 -10.94 -3.64 -37.36
CA GLN A 70 -11.44 -2.43 -36.72
C GLN A 70 -11.26 -1.18 -37.58
N GLN A 71 -10.46 -1.22 -38.65
CA GLN A 71 -10.23 -0.06 -39.51
C GLN A 71 -11.37 0.15 -40.53
N HIS A 72 -12.17 -0.86 -40.79
CA HIS A 72 -13.27 -0.77 -41.76
C HIS A 72 -14.50 -0.19 -41.07
N ARG A 73 -14.81 1.05 -41.37
CA ARG A 73 -16.04 1.73 -40.92
C ARG A 73 -17.26 1.01 -41.49
N GLY A 74 -18.03 0.40 -40.71
CA GLY A 74 -19.18 -0.44 -41.05
C GLY A 74 -19.13 -1.83 -40.47
N ASP A 75 -17.97 -2.26 -39.98
CA ASP A 75 -17.76 -3.57 -39.35
C ASP A 75 -17.69 -3.42 -37.82
N ALA A 76 -18.32 -2.38 -37.21
CA ALA A 76 -18.42 -2.22 -35.79
C ALA A 76 -19.21 -3.37 -35.18
N PRO A 77 -18.72 -4.01 -34.10
CA PRO A 77 -19.39 -5.12 -33.45
C PRO A 77 -20.69 -4.67 -32.76
N ASP A 78 -21.71 -5.52 -32.73
CA ASP A 78 -22.93 -5.29 -31.95
C ASP A 78 -22.63 -5.29 -30.46
N ILE A 79 -21.61 -6.04 -30.00
CA ILE A 79 -21.18 -6.12 -28.61
C ILE A 79 -19.66 -5.92 -28.55
N LEU A 80 -19.23 -4.92 -27.78
CA LEU A 80 -17.82 -4.60 -27.54
C LEU A 80 -17.46 -4.82 -26.07
N PHE A 81 -16.54 -5.76 -25.79
CA PHE A 81 -15.88 -5.88 -24.49
C PHE A 81 -14.64 -5.02 -24.46
N THR A 82 -14.57 -4.11 -23.50
CA THR A 82 -13.48 -3.15 -23.40
C THR A 82 -13.19 -2.79 -21.93
N THR A 83 -12.17 -1.97 -21.70
CA THR A 83 -11.88 -1.38 -20.40
C THR A 83 -12.01 0.15 -20.50
N THR A 84 -12.16 0.80 -19.36
CA THR A 84 -12.17 2.28 -19.30
C THR A 84 -10.87 2.87 -19.80
N GLU A 85 -9.72 2.22 -19.57
CA GLU A 85 -8.42 2.62 -20.15
C GLU A 85 -8.43 2.55 -21.67
N MET A 86 -8.97 1.46 -22.24
CA MET A 86 -9.08 1.34 -23.70
C MET A 86 -10.05 2.38 -24.28
N LEU A 87 -11.15 2.69 -23.60
CA LEU A 87 -12.03 3.79 -24.00
C LEU A 87 -11.25 5.11 -24.08
N ASN A 88 -10.47 5.45 -23.02
CA ASN A 88 -9.67 6.67 -23.00
C ASN A 88 -8.64 6.73 -24.15
N LEU A 89 -7.90 5.64 -24.39
CA LEU A 89 -6.89 5.55 -25.43
C LEU A 89 -7.48 5.63 -26.83
N GLN A 90 -8.55 4.86 -27.07
CA GLN A 90 -9.10 4.66 -28.40
C GLN A 90 -10.11 5.73 -28.83
N MET A 91 -10.75 6.40 -27.89
CA MET A 91 -11.64 7.55 -28.16
C MET A 91 -10.93 8.63 -29.00
N ASN A 92 -9.62 8.76 -28.86
CA ASN A 92 -8.78 9.73 -29.56
C ASN A 92 -8.02 9.15 -30.77
N SER A 93 -8.16 7.86 -31.07
CA SER A 93 -7.52 7.17 -32.18
C SER A 93 -8.40 7.21 -33.44
N THR A 94 -7.88 7.70 -34.54
CA THR A 94 -8.60 7.67 -35.85
C THR A 94 -8.89 6.26 -36.36
N TRP A 95 -8.16 5.27 -35.84
CA TRP A 95 -8.27 3.88 -36.26
C TRP A 95 -9.44 3.16 -35.60
N SER A 96 -9.80 3.52 -34.38
CA SER A 96 -10.75 2.77 -33.57
C SER A 96 -11.80 3.62 -32.84
N ASN A 97 -11.79 4.94 -32.99
CA ASN A 97 -12.74 5.83 -32.34
C ASN A 97 -14.20 5.56 -32.77
N HIS A 98 -14.41 5.08 -34.00
CA HIS A 98 -15.73 4.71 -34.53
C HIS A 98 -16.39 3.57 -33.73
N LEU A 99 -15.59 2.64 -33.16
CA LEU A 99 -16.09 1.55 -32.30
C LEU A 99 -16.75 2.07 -31.03
N PHE A 100 -16.38 3.28 -30.60
CA PHE A 100 -16.93 3.98 -29.45
C PHE A 100 -17.94 5.07 -29.84
N GLY A 101 -18.41 5.08 -31.11
CA GLY A 101 -19.39 6.02 -31.60
C GLY A 101 -18.86 7.43 -31.88
N VAL A 102 -17.55 7.68 -31.77
CA VAL A 102 -17.00 9.03 -31.94
C VAL A 102 -16.96 9.41 -33.41
N GLY A 103 -17.71 10.43 -33.79
CA GLY A 103 -17.77 10.97 -35.16
C GLY A 103 -18.69 10.21 -36.12
N GLU A 104 -19.49 9.27 -35.64
CA GLU A 104 -20.38 8.43 -36.48
C GLU A 104 -21.85 8.87 -36.47
N GLY A 105 -22.23 9.81 -35.61
CA GLY A 105 -23.64 10.20 -35.45
C GLY A 105 -24.52 9.18 -34.76
N TYR A 106 -23.99 8.07 -34.33
CA TYR A 106 -24.62 7.07 -33.45
C TYR A 106 -23.57 6.55 -32.44
N GLY A 107 -24.03 6.28 -31.23
CA GLY A 107 -23.22 5.70 -30.16
C GLY A 107 -23.87 4.45 -29.60
N PRO A 108 -23.24 3.76 -28.65
CA PRO A 108 -23.85 2.62 -27.99
C PRO A 108 -25.12 3.01 -27.25
N THR A 109 -26.17 2.19 -27.36
CA THR A 109 -27.44 2.40 -26.67
C THR A 109 -27.42 1.88 -25.23
N LEU A 110 -26.55 0.89 -24.95
CA LEU A 110 -26.41 0.25 -23.64
C LEU A 110 -24.94 0.14 -23.27
N VAL A 111 -24.63 0.48 -22.03
CA VAL A 111 -23.29 0.32 -21.42
C VAL A 111 -23.43 -0.45 -20.12
N LEU A 112 -22.76 -1.58 -20.05
CA LEU A 112 -22.67 -2.41 -18.86
C LEU A 112 -21.31 -2.11 -18.16
N LEU A 113 -21.36 -1.63 -16.92
CA LEU A 113 -20.20 -1.43 -16.07
C LEU A 113 -20.15 -2.58 -15.08
N ASP A 114 -19.16 -3.46 -15.24
CA ASP A 114 -18.95 -4.59 -14.35
C ASP A 114 -18.12 -4.18 -13.14
N GLU A 115 -18.37 -4.84 -12.00
CA GLU A 115 -17.65 -4.62 -10.74
C GLU A 115 -17.60 -3.13 -10.34
N VAL A 116 -18.77 -2.47 -10.34
CA VAL A 116 -18.89 -1.01 -10.12
C VAL A 116 -18.18 -0.53 -8.85
N HIS A 117 -18.13 -1.35 -7.81
CA HIS A 117 -17.42 -1.04 -6.55
C HIS A 117 -15.90 -0.82 -6.73
N THR A 118 -15.31 -1.25 -7.84
CA THR A 118 -13.88 -1.01 -8.13
C THR A 118 -13.60 0.43 -8.59
N TYR A 119 -14.63 1.15 -9.03
CA TYR A 119 -14.50 2.57 -9.45
C TYR A 119 -14.58 3.52 -8.26
N SER A 120 -13.69 3.37 -7.28
CA SER A 120 -13.62 4.24 -6.11
C SER A 120 -12.41 5.16 -6.13
N GLY A 121 -12.38 6.15 -5.26
CA GLY A 121 -11.28 7.10 -5.14
C GLY A 121 -11.03 7.93 -6.40
N THR A 122 -9.80 8.40 -6.57
CA THR A 122 -9.41 9.26 -7.71
C THR A 122 -9.50 8.56 -9.05
N THR A 123 -9.25 7.25 -9.10
CA THR A 123 -9.42 6.43 -10.32
C THR A 123 -10.89 6.38 -10.74
N GLY A 124 -11.81 6.24 -9.79
CA GLY A 124 -13.24 6.31 -10.05
C GLY A 124 -13.68 7.70 -10.54
N ALA A 125 -13.15 8.76 -9.94
CA ALA A 125 -13.42 10.14 -10.39
C ALA A 125 -12.89 10.37 -11.83
N GLN A 126 -11.72 9.86 -12.17
CA GLN A 126 -11.19 9.87 -13.55
C GLN A 126 -12.14 9.17 -14.52
N THR A 127 -12.63 7.98 -14.14
CA THR A 127 -13.60 7.21 -14.94
C THR A 127 -14.90 7.98 -15.12
N ALA A 128 -15.43 8.59 -14.07
CA ALA A 128 -16.66 9.39 -14.13
C ALA A 128 -16.54 10.55 -15.13
N PHE A 129 -15.44 11.29 -15.09
CA PHE A 129 -15.21 12.37 -16.07
C PHE A 129 -14.92 11.85 -17.48
N LEU A 130 -14.26 10.71 -17.62
CA LEU A 130 -14.08 10.05 -18.93
C LEU A 130 -15.43 9.71 -19.56
N LEU A 131 -16.36 9.11 -18.80
CA LEU A 131 -17.68 8.77 -19.31
C LEU A 131 -18.47 10.01 -19.74
N ARG A 132 -18.42 11.11 -18.97
CA ARG A 132 -19.05 12.39 -19.34
C ARG A 132 -18.46 12.99 -20.62
N ARG A 133 -17.12 13.02 -20.72
CA ARG A 133 -16.42 13.47 -21.95
C ARG A 133 -16.80 12.62 -23.16
N TRP A 134 -16.87 11.32 -22.97
CA TRP A 134 -17.25 10.39 -24.04
C TRP A 134 -18.69 10.63 -24.53
N MET A 135 -19.66 10.79 -23.62
CA MET A 135 -21.04 11.15 -23.96
C MET A 135 -21.10 12.49 -24.74
N GLN A 136 -20.35 13.49 -24.31
CA GLN A 136 -20.26 14.78 -24.99
C GLN A 136 -19.64 14.69 -26.38
N ARG A 137 -18.67 13.77 -26.58
CA ARG A 137 -18.03 13.59 -27.90
C ARG A 137 -18.89 12.83 -28.90
N THR A 138 -19.67 11.88 -28.40
CA THR A 138 -20.56 11.04 -29.22
C THR A 138 -21.93 11.66 -29.42
N ASP A 139 -22.28 12.69 -28.66
CA ASP A 139 -23.63 13.28 -28.58
C ASP A 139 -24.68 12.20 -28.30
N CYS A 140 -24.35 11.25 -27.41
CA CYS A 140 -25.14 10.08 -27.08
C CYS A 140 -25.32 9.93 -25.59
N LEU A 141 -26.51 9.57 -25.16
CA LEU A 141 -26.85 9.23 -23.77
C LEU A 141 -27.21 7.75 -23.70
N PRO A 142 -26.26 6.85 -23.49
CA PRO A 142 -26.53 5.44 -23.37
C PRO A 142 -27.29 5.13 -22.07
N HIS A 143 -28.03 4.02 -22.08
CA HIS A 143 -28.56 3.45 -20.86
C HIS A 143 -27.42 2.74 -20.13
N PHE A 144 -27.12 3.17 -18.89
CA PHE A 144 -26.08 2.55 -18.08
C PHE A 144 -26.66 1.50 -17.15
N VAL A 145 -25.98 0.35 -17.05
CA VAL A 145 -26.27 -0.71 -16.08
C VAL A 145 -25.00 -1.02 -15.30
N GLY A 146 -25.07 -0.90 -13.99
CA GLY A 146 -23.97 -1.24 -13.09
C GLY A 146 -24.18 -2.62 -12.48
N LEU A 147 -23.15 -3.47 -12.52
CA LEU A 147 -23.12 -4.76 -11.87
C LEU A 147 -22.12 -4.69 -10.71
N SER A 148 -22.56 -5.08 -9.51
CA SER A 148 -21.70 -5.04 -8.32
C SER A 148 -22.13 -6.12 -7.33
N ALA A 149 -21.13 -6.73 -6.66
CA ALA A 149 -21.42 -7.72 -5.62
C ALA A 149 -21.96 -7.05 -4.36
N THR A 150 -21.31 -5.99 -3.90
CA THR A 150 -21.66 -5.30 -2.66
C THR A 150 -21.26 -3.82 -2.77
N LEU A 151 -22.20 -2.93 -2.53
CA LEU A 151 -21.97 -1.49 -2.57
C LEU A 151 -22.94 -0.79 -1.62
N THR A 152 -22.42 -0.15 -0.59
CA THR A 152 -23.25 0.69 0.29
C THR A 152 -23.61 1.97 -0.45
N ASP A 153 -24.90 2.37 -0.37
CA ASP A 153 -25.42 3.55 -1.07
C ASP A 153 -25.19 3.51 -2.59
N ALA A 154 -25.47 2.33 -3.19
CA ALA A 154 -25.19 2.02 -4.59
C ALA A 154 -25.86 3.01 -5.56
N GLN A 155 -27.07 3.46 -5.27
CA GLN A 155 -27.85 4.37 -6.10
C GLN A 155 -27.13 5.72 -6.23
N HIS A 156 -26.74 6.32 -5.11
CA HIS A 156 -26.00 7.59 -5.06
C HIS A 156 -24.65 7.48 -5.75
N PHE A 157 -23.89 6.42 -5.43
CA PHE A 157 -22.56 6.20 -6.01
C PHE A 157 -22.62 6.05 -7.53
N PHE A 158 -23.56 5.21 -8.02
CA PHE A 158 -23.70 4.97 -9.46
C PHE A 158 -24.18 6.20 -10.22
N ALA A 159 -25.11 6.95 -9.65
CA ALA A 159 -25.57 8.21 -10.22
C ALA A 159 -24.41 9.19 -10.44
N ARG A 160 -23.57 9.35 -9.42
CA ARG A 160 -22.35 10.19 -9.51
C ARG A 160 -21.32 9.65 -10.51
N LEU A 161 -21.16 8.33 -10.61
CA LEU A 161 -20.20 7.71 -11.55
C LEU A 161 -20.61 8.02 -13.00
N VAL A 162 -21.87 7.80 -13.36
CA VAL A 162 -22.35 7.97 -14.75
C VAL A 162 -22.84 9.39 -15.07
N GLY A 163 -22.92 10.28 -14.08
CA GLY A 163 -23.38 11.67 -14.26
C GLY A 163 -24.89 11.79 -14.44
N ALA A 164 -25.68 10.90 -13.83
CA ALA A 164 -27.13 10.94 -13.80
C ALA A 164 -27.65 11.56 -12.50
N ALA A 165 -28.91 11.98 -12.46
CA ALA A 165 -29.58 12.31 -11.22
C ALA A 165 -29.92 11.02 -10.43
N GLU A 166 -29.87 11.09 -9.10
CA GLU A 166 -30.07 9.91 -8.26
C GLU A 166 -31.45 9.26 -8.46
N GLU A 167 -32.47 10.09 -8.69
CA GLU A 167 -33.84 9.65 -8.95
C GLU A 167 -33.98 8.87 -10.27
N GLN A 168 -33.02 8.98 -11.16
CA GLN A 168 -32.99 8.26 -12.44
C GLN A 168 -32.34 6.87 -12.33
N VAL A 169 -31.77 6.53 -11.18
CA VAL A 169 -31.11 5.26 -10.93
C VAL A 169 -32.03 4.31 -10.18
N ALA A 170 -32.34 3.18 -10.77
CA ALA A 170 -33.10 2.11 -10.11
C ALA A 170 -32.15 1.08 -9.51
N LEU A 171 -32.26 0.83 -8.20
CA LEU A 171 -31.50 -0.21 -7.51
C LEU A 171 -32.28 -1.54 -7.58
N ILE A 172 -31.65 -2.57 -8.13
CA ILE A 172 -32.19 -3.94 -8.17
C ILE A 172 -31.33 -4.79 -7.26
N GLN A 173 -31.89 -5.27 -6.16
CA GLN A 173 -31.21 -6.14 -5.20
C GLN A 173 -32.19 -7.20 -4.67
N PRO A 174 -31.70 -8.38 -4.25
CA PRO A 174 -32.55 -9.38 -3.61
C PRO A 174 -33.09 -8.84 -2.28
N TYR A 175 -34.30 -9.21 -1.92
CA TYR A 175 -34.82 -8.96 -0.58
C TYR A 175 -34.18 -9.93 0.42
N MET A 176 -34.00 -9.47 1.66
CA MET A 176 -33.45 -10.31 2.74
C MET A 176 -34.27 -11.61 2.95
N GLU A 177 -35.58 -11.54 2.70
CA GLU A 177 -36.52 -12.66 2.78
C GLU A 177 -36.26 -13.74 1.70
N ASP A 178 -35.65 -13.34 0.58
CA ASP A 178 -35.30 -14.25 -0.51
C ASP A 178 -33.93 -14.95 -0.31
N MET A 179 -33.19 -14.55 0.71
CA MET A 179 -31.89 -15.13 1.03
C MET A 179 -32.06 -16.40 1.84
N ILE A 180 -31.37 -17.45 1.44
CA ILE A 180 -31.36 -18.75 2.10
C ILE A 180 -29.99 -18.95 2.76
N GLU A 181 -29.96 -19.26 4.05
CA GLU A 181 -28.77 -19.70 4.74
C GLU A 181 -28.31 -21.07 4.24
N GLU A 182 -27.10 -21.17 3.69
CA GLU A 182 -26.63 -22.38 3.03
C GLU A 182 -25.49 -23.10 3.75
N GLY A 183 -25.11 -22.73 4.96
CA GLY A 183 -24.02 -23.39 5.64
C GLY A 183 -23.28 -22.54 6.66
N ALA A 184 -22.01 -22.88 6.91
CA ALA A 184 -21.15 -22.16 7.82
C ALA A 184 -19.82 -21.84 7.15
N GLU A 185 -19.27 -20.67 7.44
CA GLU A 185 -17.89 -20.30 7.17
C GLU A 185 -17.07 -20.36 8.45
N TYR A 186 -15.81 -20.72 8.31
CA TYR A 186 -14.87 -20.73 9.43
C TYR A 186 -13.83 -19.65 9.22
N LEU A 187 -13.72 -18.73 10.19
CA LEU A 187 -12.84 -17.57 10.13
C LEU A 187 -11.79 -17.69 11.24
N LEU A 188 -10.52 -17.49 10.86
CA LEU A 188 -9.39 -17.54 11.78
C LEU A 188 -8.49 -16.31 11.57
N ALA A 189 -8.24 -15.56 12.64
CA ALA A 189 -7.21 -14.54 12.69
C ALA A 189 -5.98 -15.12 13.41
N LEU A 190 -4.85 -15.18 12.72
CA LEU A 190 -3.60 -15.72 13.24
C LEU A 190 -2.55 -14.61 13.26
N ARG A 191 -1.63 -14.68 14.20
CA ARG A 191 -0.43 -13.83 14.19
C ARG A 191 0.82 -14.69 14.34
N GLY A 192 1.96 -14.13 13.89
CA GLY A 192 3.25 -14.73 14.14
C GLY A 192 3.54 -14.80 15.64
N ASP A 193 4.31 -15.81 16.07
CA ASP A 193 4.73 -15.92 17.44
C ASP A 193 6.09 -15.20 17.61
N PRO A 194 6.14 -14.06 18.32
CA PRO A 194 7.38 -13.33 18.54
C PRO A 194 8.36 -14.12 19.43
N VAL A 195 7.87 -14.99 20.31
CA VAL A 195 8.69 -15.80 21.23
C VAL A 195 9.50 -16.84 20.46
N SER A 196 8.89 -17.52 19.49
CA SER A 196 9.59 -18.51 18.66
C SER A 196 10.36 -17.89 17.48
N GLU A 197 10.43 -16.56 17.42
CA GLU A 197 10.95 -15.82 16.24
C GLU A 197 10.23 -16.21 14.93
N THR A 198 9.03 -16.76 15.00
CA THR A 198 8.26 -17.16 13.83
C THR A 198 7.72 -15.92 13.12
N ALA A 199 8.44 -15.47 12.12
CA ALA A 199 8.06 -14.31 11.33
C ALA A 199 6.72 -14.55 10.61
N LEU A 200 6.01 -13.46 10.32
CA LEU A 200 4.76 -13.45 9.56
C LEU A 200 4.77 -14.38 8.32
N LEU A 201 5.83 -14.33 7.52
CA LEU A 201 5.95 -15.18 6.32
C LEU A 201 6.00 -16.67 6.68
N SER A 202 6.76 -17.04 7.70
CA SER A 202 6.84 -18.42 8.20
C SER A 202 5.50 -18.92 8.73
N THR A 203 4.75 -18.07 9.44
CA THR A 203 3.39 -18.39 9.92
C THR A 203 2.46 -18.62 8.73
N THR A 204 2.51 -17.76 7.70
CA THR A 204 1.69 -17.93 6.50
C THR A 204 2.05 -19.22 5.76
N ILE A 205 3.32 -19.57 5.63
CA ILE A 205 3.78 -20.82 4.99
C ILE A 205 3.24 -22.02 5.76
N GLN A 206 3.42 -22.07 7.09
CA GLN A 206 2.95 -23.19 7.92
C GLN A 206 1.42 -23.33 7.86
N ALA A 207 0.69 -22.21 7.99
CA ALA A 207 -0.78 -22.20 7.86
C ALA A 207 -1.22 -22.70 6.47
N SER A 208 -0.53 -22.28 5.42
CA SER A 208 -0.84 -22.71 4.03
C SER A 208 -0.61 -24.20 3.81
N MET A 209 0.52 -24.71 4.28
CA MET A 209 0.86 -26.14 4.22
C MET A 209 -0.15 -27.00 4.99
N LEU A 210 -0.57 -26.52 6.17
CA LEU A 210 -1.59 -27.20 6.98
C LEU A 210 -2.93 -27.17 6.27
N MET A 211 -3.40 -25.99 5.84
CA MET A 211 -4.72 -25.87 5.20
C MET A 211 -4.83 -26.68 3.93
N ALA A 212 -3.79 -26.75 3.10
CA ALA A 212 -3.78 -27.61 1.92
C ALA A 212 -3.94 -29.12 2.27
N ARG A 213 -3.73 -29.48 3.55
CA ARG A 213 -3.88 -30.85 4.04
C ARG A 213 -5.08 -31.03 5.01
N MET A 214 -5.77 -29.94 5.36
CA MET A 214 -7.03 -29.97 6.10
C MET A 214 -8.27 -30.01 5.17
N LEU A 215 -8.10 -29.69 3.90
CA LEU A 215 -9.10 -29.81 2.85
C LEU A 215 -9.26 -31.29 2.41
N ASP A 216 -10.19 -31.55 1.50
CA ASP A 216 -10.42 -32.90 1.01
C ASP A 216 -9.20 -33.48 0.30
N SER A 217 -8.83 -34.68 0.70
CA SER A 217 -7.81 -35.50 0.03
C SER A 217 -8.31 -36.04 -1.31
N LYS A 218 -7.44 -36.73 -2.05
CA LYS A 218 -7.83 -37.45 -3.27
C LYS A 218 -9.00 -38.42 -3.04
N ALA A 219 -9.11 -38.97 -1.84
CA ALA A 219 -10.21 -39.89 -1.44
C ALA A 219 -11.58 -39.20 -1.33
N ASN A 220 -11.60 -37.85 -1.19
CA ASN A 220 -12.81 -37.03 -1.16
C ASN A 220 -13.91 -37.56 -0.19
N LYS A 221 -13.52 -37.91 1.03
CA LYS A 221 -14.40 -38.51 2.03
C LYS A 221 -15.58 -37.65 2.42
N SER A 222 -15.42 -36.27 2.34
CA SER A 222 -16.48 -35.32 2.65
C SER A 222 -17.43 -35.06 1.49
N GLN A 223 -17.18 -35.64 0.32
CA GLN A 223 -17.92 -35.40 -0.93
C GLN A 223 -17.88 -33.93 -1.38
N GLY A 224 -16.78 -33.22 -1.11
CA GLY A 224 -16.56 -31.85 -1.54
C GLY A 224 -16.98 -30.78 -0.53
N THR A 225 -17.39 -31.17 0.68
CA THR A 225 -17.80 -30.22 1.72
C THR A 225 -16.67 -29.24 2.09
N TRP A 226 -15.41 -29.67 2.06
CA TRP A 226 -14.28 -28.84 2.44
C TRP A 226 -13.48 -28.28 1.27
N GLY A 227 -13.80 -28.72 0.03
CA GLY A 227 -13.01 -28.33 -1.13
C GLY A 227 -11.63 -28.98 -1.18
N LYS A 228 -10.80 -28.61 -2.15
CA LYS A 228 -9.48 -29.24 -2.40
C LYS A 228 -8.34 -28.24 -2.60
N LYS A 229 -8.67 -26.98 -2.88
CA LYS A 229 -7.68 -25.94 -3.25
C LYS A 229 -7.65 -24.83 -2.24
N THR A 230 -6.47 -24.26 -2.07
CA THR A 230 -6.23 -23.09 -1.23
C THR A 230 -5.77 -21.92 -2.08
N PHE A 231 -6.40 -20.75 -1.91
CA PHE A 231 -5.93 -19.50 -2.48
C PHE A 231 -5.28 -18.65 -1.39
N ILE A 232 -4.14 -18.04 -1.70
CA ILE A 232 -3.41 -17.17 -0.79
C ILE A 232 -3.27 -15.80 -1.43
N PHE A 233 -3.81 -14.78 -0.78
CA PHE A 233 -3.73 -13.41 -1.28
C PHE A 233 -2.67 -12.59 -0.58
N THR A 234 -1.95 -11.81 -1.36
CA THR A 234 -0.98 -10.80 -0.91
C THR A 234 -1.27 -9.47 -1.59
N ASP A 235 -0.98 -8.36 -0.92
CA ASP A 235 -1.25 -7.03 -1.46
C ASP A 235 -0.08 -6.43 -2.26
N THR A 236 1.06 -7.12 -2.30
CA THR A 236 2.26 -6.64 -2.99
C THR A 236 2.90 -7.72 -3.86
N LEU A 237 3.48 -7.32 -4.98
CA LEU A 237 4.23 -8.23 -5.86
C LEU A 237 5.47 -8.83 -5.18
N ASP A 238 6.16 -8.04 -4.33
CA ASP A 238 7.30 -8.53 -3.53
C ASP A 238 6.84 -9.64 -2.58
N GLY A 239 5.77 -9.43 -1.80
CA GLY A 239 5.19 -10.43 -0.91
C GLY A 239 4.73 -11.69 -1.65
N ASN A 240 4.09 -11.50 -2.81
CA ASN A 240 3.63 -12.60 -3.66
C ASN A 240 4.79 -13.47 -4.15
N ASN A 241 5.85 -12.86 -4.64
CA ASN A 241 7.03 -13.57 -5.12
C ASN A 241 7.78 -14.29 -4.00
N ARG A 242 7.96 -13.63 -2.83
CA ARG A 242 8.59 -14.25 -1.65
C ARG A 242 7.80 -15.48 -1.19
N LEU A 243 6.49 -15.29 -0.97
CA LEU A 243 5.63 -16.37 -0.48
C LEU A 243 5.59 -17.56 -1.46
N TYR A 244 5.48 -17.29 -2.76
CA TYR A 244 5.50 -18.35 -3.78
C TYR A 244 6.80 -19.16 -3.74
N HIS A 245 7.94 -18.51 -3.71
CA HIS A 245 9.22 -19.21 -3.73
C HIS A 245 9.50 -19.96 -2.41
N ASP A 246 9.21 -19.33 -1.27
CA ASP A 246 9.50 -19.92 0.03
C ASP A 246 8.51 -21.05 0.36
N LEU A 247 7.24 -20.94 -0.07
CA LEU A 247 6.26 -22.03 0.06
C LEU A 247 6.59 -23.19 -0.88
N SER A 248 7.04 -22.91 -2.10
CA SER A 248 7.48 -23.94 -3.03
C SER A 248 8.67 -24.71 -2.48
N ASP A 249 9.66 -24.02 -1.90
CA ASP A 249 10.80 -24.65 -1.23
C ASP A 249 10.33 -25.50 -0.04
N ALA A 250 9.46 -24.96 0.82
CA ALA A 250 8.91 -25.69 1.95
C ALA A 250 8.12 -26.94 1.54
N GLU A 251 7.47 -26.93 0.37
CA GLU A 251 6.80 -28.10 -0.23
C GLU A 251 7.75 -28.98 -1.05
N GLY A 252 9.05 -28.72 -1.01
CA GLY A 252 10.09 -29.55 -1.62
C GLY A 252 10.33 -29.33 -3.10
N TRP A 253 9.91 -28.18 -3.67
CA TRP A 253 10.10 -27.87 -5.08
C TRP A 253 11.31 -26.96 -5.31
N GLU A 254 12.24 -27.37 -6.17
CA GLU A 254 13.22 -26.46 -6.75
C GLU A 254 12.56 -25.73 -7.94
N THR A 255 12.41 -24.41 -7.83
CA THR A 255 11.85 -23.57 -8.89
C THR A 255 12.95 -22.83 -9.63
N GLY A 256 12.95 -22.87 -10.94
CA GLY A 256 13.94 -22.18 -11.78
C GLY A 256 13.32 -21.69 -13.10
N PRO A 257 14.11 -20.99 -13.95
CA PRO A 257 13.61 -20.48 -15.23
C PRO A 257 13.10 -21.61 -16.13
N GLY A 258 11.77 -21.64 -16.33
CA GLY A 258 11.11 -22.58 -17.24
C GLY A 258 10.93 -24.01 -16.72
N HIS A 259 11.28 -24.29 -15.45
CA HIS A 259 11.08 -25.63 -14.87
C HIS A 259 10.83 -25.58 -13.37
N SER A 260 10.11 -26.57 -12.88
CA SER A 260 9.98 -26.90 -11.45
C SER A 260 10.19 -28.41 -11.32
N ARG A 261 11.00 -28.82 -10.34
CA ARG A 261 11.27 -30.24 -10.04
C ARG A 261 11.19 -30.48 -8.57
N ILE A 262 10.85 -31.71 -8.16
CA ILE A 262 10.92 -32.13 -6.77
C ILE A 262 12.39 -32.32 -6.40
N ASP A 263 12.84 -31.63 -5.35
CA ASP A 263 14.19 -31.68 -4.80
C ASP A 263 14.26 -32.48 -3.51
N HIS A 264 13.27 -32.32 -2.64
CA HIS A 264 13.18 -33.03 -1.36
C HIS A 264 11.74 -33.27 -0.94
N SER A 265 11.53 -34.02 0.13
CA SER A 265 10.22 -34.19 0.76
C SER A 265 9.75 -32.88 1.40
N PRO A 266 8.43 -32.60 1.39
CA PRO A 266 7.90 -31.39 2.01
C PRO A 266 8.20 -31.37 3.52
N LEU A 267 8.37 -30.16 4.08
CA LEU A 267 8.59 -29.98 5.53
C LEU A 267 7.40 -30.51 6.38
N ALA A 268 6.25 -30.73 5.78
CA ALA A 268 5.10 -31.37 6.42
C ALA A 268 5.42 -32.76 7.03
N VAL A 269 6.43 -33.47 6.50
CA VAL A 269 6.89 -34.77 7.05
C VAL A 269 7.35 -34.64 8.50
N LEU A 270 7.92 -33.49 8.89
CA LEU A 270 8.35 -33.22 10.27
C LEU A 270 7.18 -33.18 11.28
N ARG A 271 5.94 -33.07 10.77
CA ARG A 271 4.69 -33.08 11.57
C ARG A 271 4.01 -34.44 11.57
N SER A 272 4.70 -35.49 11.16
CA SER A 272 4.17 -36.85 11.12
C SER A 272 3.82 -37.37 12.51
N PRO A 273 2.63 -37.93 12.70
CA PRO A 273 2.23 -38.56 13.95
C PRO A 273 3.01 -39.84 14.25
N PHE A 274 3.70 -40.42 13.26
CA PHE A 274 4.40 -41.69 13.34
C PHE A 274 5.92 -41.57 13.61
N ASP A 275 6.40 -40.35 13.88
CA ASP A 275 7.81 -40.14 14.22
C ASP A 275 8.05 -40.39 15.72
N ASN A 276 8.79 -41.44 15.99
CA ASN A 276 9.11 -41.93 17.35
C ASN A 276 10.25 -41.16 18.05
N THR A 277 10.70 -40.05 17.50
CA THR A 277 11.86 -39.30 18.05
C THR A 277 11.51 -38.43 19.25
N ALA A 278 10.22 -38.19 19.53
CA ALA A 278 9.76 -37.51 20.74
C ALA A 278 8.43 -38.13 21.22
N PRO A 279 8.09 -38.02 22.52
CA PRO A 279 6.81 -38.50 23.02
C PRO A 279 5.64 -37.96 22.22
N GLU A 280 4.75 -38.84 21.74
CA GLU A 280 3.60 -38.49 20.90
C GLU A 280 2.71 -37.42 21.59
N ARG A 281 2.58 -37.51 22.90
CA ARG A 281 1.80 -36.56 23.71
C ARG A 281 2.38 -35.14 23.63
N SER A 282 3.69 -35.00 23.76
CA SER A 282 4.38 -33.70 23.67
C SER A 282 4.19 -33.05 22.31
N LYS A 283 4.32 -33.81 21.22
CA LYS A 283 4.09 -33.27 19.86
C LYS A 283 2.66 -32.80 19.64
N THR A 284 1.67 -33.48 20.23
CA THR A 284 0.25 -33.12 20.11
C THR A 284 -0.07 -31.86 20.90
N GLU A 285 0.43 -31.73 22.12
CA GLU A 285 0.22 -30.57 23.00
C GLU A 285 0.81 -29.29 22.41
N LEU A 286 1.91 -29.41 21.67
CA LEU A 286 2.57 -28.29 21.01
C LEU A 286 2.08 -28.00 19.59
N GLY A 287 1.02 -28.69 19.13
CA GLY A 287 0.57 -28.54 17.73
C GLY A 287 1.58 -29.03 16.68
N GLN A 288 2.57 -29.85 17.11
CA GLN A 288 3.62 -30.40 16.24
C GLN A 288 3.18 -31.65 15.47
N ASN A 289 1.97 -32.16 15.73
CA ASN A 289 1.45 -33.40 15.16
C ASN A 289 0.24 -33.08 14.26
N TRP A 290 0.35 -33.34 12.98
CA TRP A 290 -0.74 -33.14 12.01
C TRP A 290 -1.54 -34.42 11.78
N ARG A 291 -1.94 -35.10 12.84
CA ARG A 291 -2.74 -36.34 12.80
C ARG A 291 -4.05 -36.13 12.03
N ALA A 292 -4.73 -34.99 12.22
CA ALA A 292 -5.97 -34.68 11.51
C ALA A 292 -5.80 -34.74 9.98
N ALA A 293 -4.68 -34.27 9.45
CA ALA A 293 -4.41 -34.34 8.01
C ALA A 293 -4.27 -35.80 7.52
N THR A 294 -3.62 -36.67 8.31
CA THR A 294 -3.50 -38.10 7.97
C THR A 294 -4.83 -38.84 8.11
N ASP A 295 -5.67 -38.49 9.10
CA ASP A 295 -7.01 -39.04 9.29
C ASP A 295 -7.95 -38.66 8.13
N ILE A 296 -7.81 -37.45 7.55
CA ILE A 296 -8.52 -37.04 6.34
C ILE A 296 -8.06 -37.87 5.14
N GLY A 297 -6.85 -38.39 5.16
CA GLY A 297 -6.29 -39.27 4.13
C GLY A 297 -5.24 -38.60 3.26
N HIS A 298 -4.55 -37.56 3.78
CA HIS A 298 -3.36 -36.98 3.14
C HIS A 298 -2.12 -37.75 3.56
N ASP A 299 -1.22 -37.93 2.58
CA ASP A 299 0.16 -38.32 2.84
C ASP A 299 0.99 -37.03 3.07
N LEU A 300 1.60 -36.91 4.25
CA LEU A 300 2.43 -35.75 4.58
C LEU A 300 3.72 -35.70 3.76
N ALA A 301 4.13 -36.81 3.14
CA ALA A 301 5.27 -36.87 2.23
C ALA A 301 4.92 -36.48 0.79
N GLU A 302 3.65 -36.26 0.48
CA GLU A 302 3.21 -35.83 -0.85
C GLU A 302 3.44 -34.33 -1.02
N ASN A 303 4.26 -33.93 -2.03
CA ASN A 303 4.49 -32.54 -2.38
C ASN A 303 3.22 -31.92 -3.01
N LYS A 304 2.74 -30.81 -2.46
CA LYS A 304 1.62 -30.06 -3.04
C LYS A 304 2.11 -29.17 -4.18
N VAL A 305 1.32 -29.06 -5.24
CA VAL A 305 1.65 -28.24 -6.41
C VAL A 305 1.30 -26.78 -6.10
N ILE A 306 2.30 -25.92 -6.16
CA ILE A 306 2.16 -24.48 -5.90
C ILE A 306 2.20 -23.73 -7.21
N SER A 307 1.25 -22.84 -7.43
CA SER A 307 1.21 -21.92 -8.57
C SER A 307 1.17 -20.47 -8.08
N ARG A 308 1.57 -19.56 -8.95
CA ARG A 308 1.48 -18.12 -8.71
C ARG A 308 0.66 -17.49 -9.83
N THR A 309 -0.10 -16.43 -9.47
CA THR A 309 -0.75 -15.56 -10.44
C THR A 309 -0.72 -14.11 -10.00
N SER A 310 -0.35 -13.25 -10.92
CA SER A 310 -0.24 -11.81 -10.74
C SER A 310 -0.40 -11.11 -12.09
N SER A 311 -0.31 -9.80 -12.14
CA SER A 311 -0.25 -9.04 -13.40
C SER A 311 0.94 -9.42 -14.29
N GLN A 312 1.94 -10.12 -13.77
CA GLN A 312 3.16 -10.55 -14.46
C GLN A 312 3.08 -12.00 -14.96
N ASP A 313 2.01 -12.73 -14.67
CA ASP A 313 1.84 -14.15 -15.00
C ASP A 313 0.80 -14.37 -16.12
N ALA A 314 0.91 -15.50 -16.84
CA ALA A 314 0.04 -15.81 -17.98
C ALA A 314 -1.35 -16.35 -17.60
N GLY A 315 -1.68 -16.45 -16.30
CA GLY A 315 -2.96 -16.97 -15.80
C GLY A 315 -2.79 -17.98 -14.65
N VAL A 316 -3.86 -18.71 -14.36
CA VAL A 316 -3.92 -19.69 -13.24
C VAL A 316 -3.68 -21.09 -13.74
N ASP A 317 -2.80 -21.83 -13.08
CA ASP A 317 -2.64 -23.27 -13.31
C ASP A 317 -3.78 -24.04 -12.63
N ALA A 318 -4.62 -24.63 -13.45
CA ALA A 318 -5.78 -25.41 -12.99
C ALA A 318 -5.39 -26.68 -12.19
N SER A 319 -4.15 -27.18 -12.35
CA SER A 319 -3.65 -28.37 -11.64
C SER A 319 -3.10 -28.06 -10.25
N ALA A 320 -2.91 -26.78 -9.90
CA ALA A 320 -2.34 -26.40 -8.61
C ALA A 320 -3.25 -26.73 -7.43
N ASP A 321 -2.66 -27.20 -6.33
CA ASP A 321 -3.32 -27.38 -5.04
C ASP A 321 -3.40 -26.06 -4.25
N VAL A 322 -2.36 -25.23 -4.40
CA VAL A 322 -2.24 -23.91 -3.76
C VAL A 322 -1.90 -22.85 -4.80
N VAL A 323 -2.64 -21.76 -4.79
CA VAL A 323 -2.38 -20.62 -5.70
C VAL A 323 -2.08 -19.37 -4.87
N VAL A 324 -0.89 -18.81 -5.07
CA VAL A 324 -0.47 -17.53 -4.46
C VAL A 324 -0.81 -16.41 -5.45
N ALA A 325 -1.59 -15.44 -5.03
CA ALA A 325 -2.15 -14.40 -5.90
C ALA A 325 -2.06 -12.99 -5.32
N THR A 326 -2.03 -12.01 -6.22
CA THR A 326 -2.37 -10.62 -5.91
C THR A 326 -3.84 -10.36 -6.21
N SER A 327 -4.26 -9.10 -6.31
CA SER A 327 -5.64 -8.71 -6.71
C SER A 327 -6.11 -9.32 -8.06
N SER A 328 -5.21 -9.90 -8.84
CA SER A 328 -5.55 -10.54 -10.14
C SER A 328 -6.60 -11.65 -10.05
N LEU A 329 -6.79 -12.28 -8.89
CA LEU A 329 -7.84 -13.28 -8.65
C LEU A 329 -9.06 -12.76 -7.89
N GLU A 330 -9.10 -11.49 -7.52
CA GLU A 330 -10.28 -10.91 -6.86
C GLU A 330 -11.49 -10.86 -7.79
N VAL A 331 -11.26 -10.74 -9.09
CA VAL A 331 -12.28 -10.57 -10.11
C VAL A 331 -12.16 -11.64 -11.19
N GLY A 332 -13.28 -12.15 -11.67
CA GLY A 332 -13.38 -12.94 -12.91
C GLY A 332 -12.96 -14.41 -12.86
N TYR A 333 -12.29 -14.90 -11.83
CA TYR A 333 -11.89 -16.31 -11.73
C TYR A 333 -12.81 -17.11 -10.80
N ASN A 334 -13.34 -18.21 -11.30
CA ASN A 334 -14.24 -19.10 -10.54
C ASN A 334 -13.73 -20.54 -10.59
N ASP A 335 -13.28 -21.05 -9.44
CA ASP A 335 -12.93 -22.47 -9.28
C ASP A 335 -13.79 -23.09 -8.16
N PRO A 336 -14.65 -24.06 -8.49
CA PRO A 336 -15.56 -24.69 -7.52
C PRO A 336 -14.85 -25.57 -6.48
N LEU A 337 -13.55 -25.80 -6.63
CA LEU A 337 -12.76 -26.64 -5.73
C LEU A 337 -12.10 -25.85 -4.60
N VAL A 338 -12.21 -24.53 -4.57
CA VAL A 338 -11.57 -23.70 -3.55
C VAL A 338 -12.32 -23.82 -2.23
N GLY A 339 -11.66 -24.45 -1.26
CA GLY A 339 -12.19 -24.65 0.10
C GLY A 339 -11.57 -23.75 1.15
N ALA A 340 -10.43 -23.12 0.86
CA ALA A 340 -9.77 -22.19 1.78
C ALA A 340 -9.20 -20.97 1.07
N VAL A 341 -9.31 -19.83 1.75
CA VAL A 341 -8.64 -18.59 1.37
C VAL A 341 -7.78 -18.11 2.53
N LEU A 342 -6.51 -17.79 2.26
CA LEU A 342 -5.61 -17.16 3.20
C LEU A 342 -5.32 -15.72 2.74
N GLN A 343 -5.34 -14.80 3.69
CA GLN A 343 -4.90 -13.43 3.52
C GLN A 343 -3.58 -13.20 4.28
N HIS A 344 -2.54 -12.82 3.57
CA HIS A 344 -1.24 -12.46 4.14
C HIS A 344 -1.21 -10.97 4.45
N LYS A 345 -1.12 -10.58 5.71
CA LYS A 345 -1.30 -9.24 6.28
C LYS A 345 -2.76 -8.77 6.29
N ALA A 346 -2.99 -7.67 7.01
CA ALA A 346 -4.27 -7.01 7.03
C ALA A 346 -4.69 -6.57 5.61
N PRO A 347 -5.92 -6.89 5.16
CA PRO A 347 -6.40 -6.53 3.83
C PRO A 347 -6.39 -5.01 3.65
N ASN A 348 -6.08 -4.54 2.45
CA ASN A 348 -6.00 -3.10 2.17
C ASN A 348 -7.36 -2.40 2.31
N ASP A 349 -8.43 -3.07 1.91
CA ASP A 349 -9.79 -2.57 2.03
C ASP A 349 -10.78 -3.73 2.24
N VAL A 350 -11.95 -3.40 2.78
CA VAL A 350 -12.99 -4.39 3.12
C VAL A 350 -13.61 -5.00 1.87
N ALA A 351 -13.76 -4.25 0.78
CA ALA A 351 -14.38 -4.76 -0.44
C ALA A 351 -13.50 -5.84 -1.09
N SER A 352 -12.20 -5.57 -1.25
CA SER A 352 -11.21 -6.56 -1.70
C SER A 352 -11.19 -7.79 -0.79
N TYR A 353 -11.24 -7.59 0.53
CA TYR A 353 -11.29 -8.69 1.49
C TYR A 353 -12.49 -9.61 1.28
N LEU A 354 -13.69 -9.04 1.15
CA LEU A 354 -14.92 -9.80 0.89
C LEU A 354 -14.87 -10.54 -0.44
N GLN A 355 -14.31 -9.94 -1.47
CA GLN A 355 -14.14 -10.58 -2.77
C GLN A 355 -13.19 -11.76 -2.72
N ARG A 356 -12.06 -11.62 -2.00
CA ARG A 356 -11.10 -12.70 -1.75
C ARG A 356 -11.78 -13.83 -0.98
N LYS A 357 -12.44 -13.50 0.12
CA LYS A 357 -13.22 -14.43 0.92
C LYS A 357 -14.24 -15.20 0.06
N GLY A 358 -15.00 -14.51 -0.78
CA GLY A 358 -15.98 -15.08 -1.70
C GLY A 358 -15.42 -15.96 -2.82
N ARG A 359 -14.09 -16.16 -2.91
CA ARG A 359 -13.50 -17.14 -3.84
C ARG A 359 -13.62 -18.58 -3.34
N ALA A 360 -13.74 -18.82 -2.03
CA ALA A 360 -14.02 -20.12 -1.48
C ALA A 360 -15.55 -20.35 -1.28
N GLY A 361 -15.96 -21.60 -1.18
CA GLY A 361 -17.34 -21.95 -0.78
C GLY A 361 -18.39 -21.75 -1.85
N ARG A 362 -18.05 -21.69 -3.12
CA ARG A 362 -19.01 -21.43 -4.20
C ARG A 362 -20.05 -22.53 -4.46
N PRO A 363 -19.73 -23.83 -4.38
CA PRO A 363 -20.71 -24.88 -4.44
C PRO A 363 -21.61 -24.88 -3.18
N ARG A 364 -22.90 -25.13 -3.38
CA ARG A 364 -23.86 -25.28 -2.27
C ARG A 364 -23.43 -26.39 -1.32
N GLY A 365 -23.51 -26.12 -0.02
CA GLY A 365 -23.15 -27.07 1.04
C GLY A 365 -21.64 -27.16 1.33
N MET A 366 -20.78 -26.46 0.60
CA MET A 366 -19.36 -26.32 0.94
C MET A 366 -19.21 -25.44 2.20
N ARG A 367 -18.24 -25.79 3.04
CA ARG A 367 -17.89 -25.07 4.27
C ARG A 367 -16.49 -24.51 4.18
N PRO A 368 -16.35 -23.27 3.68
CA PRO A 368 -15.05 -22.70 3.42
C PRO A 368 -14.35 -22.20 4.68
N TRP A 369 -13.02 -22.16 4.60
CA TRP A 369 -12.15 -21.56 5.58
C TRP A 369 -11.62 -20.23 5.07
N MET A 370 -11.60 -19.22 5.95
CA MET A 370 -10.91 -17.96 5.75
C MET A 370 -9.90 -17.76 6.86
N LEU A 371 -8.62 -17.56 6.49
CA LEU A 371 -7.53 -17.30 7.43
C LEU A 371 -6.92 -15.94 7.11
N VAL A 372 -6.71 -15.14 8.14
CA VAL A 372 -5.95 -13.89 8.04
C VAL A 372 -4.71 -14.01 8.91
N VAL A 373 -3.53 -13.89 8.32
CA VAL A 373 -2.25 -14.00 9.04
C VAL A 373 -1.66 -12.62 9.20
N LEU A 374 -1.56 -12.14 10.42
CA LEU A 374 -1.20 -10.78 10.80
C LEU A 374 0.18 -10.71 11.45
N SER A 375 0.83 -9.56 11.38
CA SER A 375 2.10 -9.28 12.07
C SER A 375 1.87 -8.57 13.40
N GLU A 376 2.92 -8.48 14.22
CA GLU A 376 2.92 -7.76 15.49
C GLU A 376 3.03 -6.24 15.35
N PHE A 377 3.12 -5.73 14.11
CA PHE A 377 3.47 -4.33 13.87
C PHE A 377 2.39 -3.58 13.09
N GLY A 378 2.30 -2.28 13.38
CA GLY A 378 1.49 -1.34 12.63
C GLY A 378 0.02 -1.75 12.53
N ARG A 379 -0.55 -1.63 11.35
CA ARG A 379 -1.95 -1.91 11.07
C ARG A 379 -2.35 -3.36 11.37
N ASP A 380 -1.48 -4.33 11.11
CA ASP A 380 -1.77 -5.74 11.36
C ASP A 380 -2.04 -5.98 12.85
N ARG A 381 -1.28 -5.34 13.75
CA ARG A 381 -1.48 -5.41 15.19
C ARG A 381 -2.85 -4.84 15.59
N VAL A 382 -3.24 -3.70 15.02
CA VAL A 382 -4.54 -3.08 15.29
C VAL A 382 -5.67 -3.99 14.80
N GLU A 383 -5.56 -4.54 13.59
CA GLU A 383 -6.57 -5.46 13.05
C GLU A 383 -6.66 -6.77 13.86
N PHE A 384 -5.56 -7.24 14.42
CA PHE A 384 -5.60 -8.40 15.30
C PHE A 384 -6.30 -8.08 16.64
N GLN A 385 -6.08 -6.89 17.19
CA GLN A 385 -6.75 -6.45 18.44
C GLN A 385 -8.26 -6.24 18.25
N ARG A 386 -8.72 -5.89 17.05
CA ARG A 386 -10.15 -5.74 16.70
C ARG A 386 -10.59 -6.75 15.64
N TYR A 387 -10.18 -8.02 15.80
CA TYR A 387 -10.44 -9.10 14.85
C TYR A 387 -11.94 -9.31 14.54
N GLU A 388 -12.85 -8.88 15.39
CA GLU A 388 -14.29 -8.93 15.13
C GLU A 388 -14.66 -8.21 13.83
N GLY A 389 -13.95 -7.14 13.47
CA GLY A 389 -14.12 -6.44 12.19
C GLY A 389 -13.76 -7.31 10.98
N LEU A 390 -12.84 -8.27 11.13
CA LEU A 390 -12.53 -9.26 10.09
C LEU A 390 -13.58 -10.39 10.04
N MET A 391 -14.17 -10.73 11.18
CA MET A 391 -15.20 -11.77 11.26
C MET A 391 -16.53 -11.29 10.68
N SER A 392 -16.89 -10.03 10.93
CA SER A 392 -18.10 -9.39 10.42
C SER A 392 -17.76 -8.06 9.73
N PRO A 393 -17.16 -8.11 8.54
CA PRO A 393 -16.69 -6.92 7.88
C PRO A 393 -17.87 -6.06 7.38
N GLU A 394 -17.90 -4.82 7.83
CA GLU A 394 -18.85 -3.81 7.35
C GLU A 394 -18.27 -3.09 6.14
N ILE A 395 -19.06 -3.02 5.07
CA ILE A 395 -18.66 -2.28 3.86
C ILE A 395 -18.88 -0.81 4.13
N LYS A 396 -17.77 -0.07 4.15
CA LYS A 396 -17.82 1.38 4.26
C LYS A 396 -18.32 2.00 2.96
N ARG A 397 -18.96 3.17 3.05
CA ARG A 397 -19.38 3.95 1.88
C ARG A 397 -18.14 4.31 1.06
N GLN A 398 -18.17 4.02 -0.22
CA GLN A 398 -17.07 4.35 -1.11
C GLN A 398 -17.15 5.80 -1.57
N GLY A 399 -16.03 6.53 -1.47
CA GLY A 399 -15.92 7.91 -1.91
C GLY A 399 -15.63 8.00 -3.42
N LEU A 400 -16.30 8.94 -4.08
CA LEU A 400 -15.98 9.34 -5.46
C LEU A 400 -15.64 10.83 -5.46
N PRO A 401 -14.33 11.21 -5.34
CA PRO A 401 -13.90 12.60 -5.16
C PRO A 401 -13.94 13.37 -6.48
N LEU A 402 -15.15 13.68 -6.95
CA LEU A 402 -15.36 14.49 -8.17
C LEU A 402 -14.89 15.93 -8.01
N ASP A 403 -14.72 16.38 -6.76
CA ASP A 403 -14.24 17.74 -6.45
C ASP A 403 -12.71 17.84 -6.41
N ASN A 404 -12.00 16.73 -6.61
CA ASN A 404 -10.54 16.73 -6.70
C ASN A 404 -10.07 17.63 -7.85
N GLN A 405 -9.40 18.73 -7.51
CA GLN A 405 -9.01 19.75 -8.46
C GLN A 405 -7.98 19.28 -9.48
N HIS A 406 -7.09 18.36 -9.11
CA HIS A 406 -6.11 17.80 -10.06
C HIS A 406 -6.79 16.87 -11.07
N VAL A 407 -7.76 16.04 -10.65
CA VAL A 407 -8.58 15.21 -11.55
C VAL A 407 -9.37 16.10 -12.50
N GLN A 408 -10.05 17.13 -11.97
CA GLN A 408 -10.83 18.06 -12.79
C GLN A 408 -9.92 18.77 -13.82
N LYS A 409 -8.76 19.28 -13.43
CA LYS A 409 -7.82 19.97 -14.33
C LYS A 409 -7.21 19.05 -15.38
N MET A 410 -6.88 17.81 -15.02
CA MET A 410 -6.43 16.80 -15.99
C MET A 410 -7.51 16.51 -17.03
N GLN A 411 -8.73 16.23 -16.57
CA GLN A 411 -9.85 15.94 -17.48
C GLN A 411 -10.26 17.16 -18.30
N ALA A 412 -10.17 18.37 -17.74
CA ALA A 412 -10.40 19.61 -18.48
C ALA A 412 -9.35 19.87 -19.55
N ALA A 413 -8.08 19.55 -19.29
CA ALA A 413 -7.03 19.61 -20.31
C ALA A 413 -7.32 18.64 -21.47
N MET A 414 -7.73 17.41 -21.16
CA MET A 414 -8.15 16.43 -22.16
C MET A 414 -9.40 16.87 -22.92
N ALA A 415 -10.42 17.41 -22.23
CA ALA A 415 -11.62 17.98 -22.85
C ALA A 415 -11.29 19.19 -23.73
N THR A 416 -10.31 20.03 -23.32
CA THR A 416 -9.84 21.15 -24.14
C THR A 416 -9.22 20.65 -25.46
N LEU A 417 -8.44 19.56 -25.42
CA LEU A 417 -7.92 18.95 -26.66
C LEU A 417 -9.05 18.33 -27.50
N ASP A 418 -10.06 17.74 -26.88
CA ASP A 418 -11.27 17.24 -27.58
C ASP A 418 -11.99 18.38 -28.29
N TRP A 419 -12.17 19.53 -27.61
CA TRP A 419 -12.79 20.73 -28.20
C TRP A 419 -11.94 21.31 -29.35
N ILE A 420 -10.60 21.42 -29.16
CA ILE A 420 -9.68 21.87 -30.21
C ILE A 420 -9.79 20.96 -31.44
N SER A 421 -9.81 19.64 -31.24
CA SER A 421 -9.97 18.65 -32.31
C SER A 421 -11.27 18.87 -33.10
N LYS A 422 -12.39 19.09 -32.40
CA LYS A 422 -13.72 19.32 -32.98
C LYS A 422 -13.80 20.64 -33.74
N VAL A 423 -13.40 21.74 -33.12
CA VAL A 423 -13.49 23.11 -33.70
C VAL A 423 -12.47 23.31 -34.81
N GLY A 424 -11.23 22.81 -34.63
CA GLY A 424 -10.18 22.89 -35.62
C GLY A 424 -10.27 21.84 -36.73
N GLN A 425 -11.24 20.90 -36.64
CA GLN A 425 -11.41 19.79 -37.59
C GLN A 425 -10.15 18.94 -37.76
N PHE A 426 -9.37 18.81 -36.67
CA PHE A 426 -8.18 17.96 -36.66
C PHE A 426 -8.59 16.49 -36.48
N LYS A 427 -8.43 15.66 -37.52
CA LYS A 427 -8.86 14.25 -37.48
C LYS A 427 -8.10 13.41 -36.45
N ASP A 428 -6.81 13.70 -36.26
CA ASP A 428 -5.91 12.96 -35.36
C ASP A 428 -4.98 13.91 -34.61
N LEU A 429 -5.54 14.70 -33.72
CA LEU A 429 -4.78 15.70 -32.94
C LEU A 429 -3.67 15.06 -32.12
N TRP A 430 -3.94 13.90 -31.46
CA TRP A 430 -2.97 13.26 -30.60
C TRP A 430 -1.75 12.70 -31.34
N SER A 431 -1.96 12.02 -32.46
CA SER A 431 -0.85 11.60 -33.33
C SER A 431 -0.08 12.79 -33.90
N MET A 432 -0.81 13.87 -34.22
CA MET A 432 -0.20 15.08 -34.69
C MET A 432 0.73 15.70 -33.61
N LEU A 433 0.30 15.74 -32.35
CA LEU A 433 1.11 16.25 -31.25
C LEU A 433 2.31 15.37 -30.87
N LYS A 434 2.36 14.13 -31.35
CA LYS A 434 3.52 13.20 -31.17
C LYS A 434 4.47 13.20 -32.36
N LYS A 435 4.09 13.83 -33.49
CA LYS A 435 4.81 13.70 -34.72
C LYS A 435 5.86 14.81 -34.90
N ALA A 436 7.12 14.43 -34.88
CA ALA A 436 8.20 15.34 -35.19
C ALA A 436 8.18 15.70 -36.70
N GLU A 437 8.06 17.00 -37.05
CA GLU A 437 8.13 17.45 -38.44
C GLU A 437 9.27 18.49 -38.59
N HIS A 438 10.28 18.11 -39.35
CA HIS A 438 11.49 18.91 -39.52
C HIS A 438 11.38 19.95 -40.66
N ASN A 439 10.49 19.71 -41.64
CA ASN A 439 10.31 20.63 -42.77
C ASN A 439 9.43 21.81 -42.37
N GLN A 440 9.96 23.05 -42.47
CA GLN A 440 9.27 24.28 -42.08
C GLN A 440 7.92 24.51 -42.78
N LEU A 441 7.83 24.23 -44.09
CA LEU A 441 6.59 24.43 -44.84
C LEU A 441 5.50 23.41 -44.40
N LYS A 442 5.89 22.18 -44.22
CA LYS A 442 4.99 21.13 -43.71
C LYS A 442 4.59 21.42 -42.28
N TYR A 443 5.54 21.85 -41.44
CA TYR A 443 5.28 22.26 -40.07
C TYR A 443 4.21 23.34 -39.99
N ASN A 444 4.41 24.42 -40.71
CA ASN A 444 3.47 25.55 -40.74
C ASN A 444 2.10 25.16 -41.28
N ARG A 445 2.04 24.29 -42.27
CA ARG A 445 0.77 23.76 -42.79
C ARG A 445 0.05 22.85 -41.76
N MET A 446 0.80 22.08 -41.01
CA MET A 446 0.26 21.11 -40.04
C MET A 446 -0.14 21.80 -38.74
N TYR A 447 0.75 22.61 -38.16
CA TYR A 447 0.54 23.19 -36.81
C TYR A 447 0.05 24.66 -36.84
N GLY A 448 0.15 25.37 -37.97
CA GLY A 448 -0.29 26.77 -38.07
C GLY A 448 -1.74 27.02 -37.69
N PRO A 449 -2.70 26.20 -38.18
CA PRO A 449 -4.11 26.31 -37.75
C PRO A 449 -4.31 26.07 -36.26
N LEU A 450 -3.58 25.12 -35.66
CA LEU A 450 -3.62 24.80 -34.24
C LEU A 450 -3.07 25.95 -33.39
N ILE A 451 -1.91 26.51 -33.78
CA ILE A 451 -1.31 27.66 -33.12
C ILE A 451 -2.29 28.82 -33.11
N LYS A 452 -2.89 29.15 -34.28
CA LYS A 452 -3.86 30.22 -34.41
C LYS A 452 -5.08 30.03 -33.50
N LEU A 453 -5.64 28.81 -33.45
CA LEU A 453 -6.79 28.52 -32.60
C LEU A 453 -6.46 28.69 -31.12
N ILE A 454 -5.27 28.22 -30.68
CA ILE A 454 -4.83 28.41 -29.28
C ILE A 454 -4.64 29.90 -28.98
N GLU A 455 -4.08 30.67 -29.88
CA GLU A 455 -3.93 32.13 -29.73
C GLU A 455 -5.28 32.84 -29.63
N GLU A 456 -6.25 32.45 -30.45
CA GLU A 456 -7.62 32.96 -30.38
C GLU A 456 -8.29 32.69 -29.00
N VAL A 457 -8.05 31.52 -28.43
CA VAL A 457 -8.55 31.18 -27.07
C VAL A 457 -7.83 32.05 -26.03
N LEU A 458 -6.52 32.12 -26.07
CA LEU A 458 -5.71 32.87 -25.10
C LEU A 458 -5.95 34.39 -25.18
N SER A 459 -6.35 34.92 -26.34
CA SER A 459 -6.76 36.33 -26.47
C SER A 459 -8.12 36.66 -25.85
N GLY A 460 -8.87 35.66 -25.41
CA GLY A 460 -10.19 35.83 -24.83
C GLY A 460 -11.32 35.94 -25.85
N GLY A 461 -12.49 36.42 -25.42
CA GLY A 461 -13.64 36.64 -26.26
C GLY A 461 -14.43 35.40 -26.67
N ARG A 462 -14.91 35.32 -27.92
CA ARG A 462 -15.84 34.30 -28.36
C ARG A 462 -15.30 32.87 -28.18
N ARG A 463 -14.06 32.60 -28.54
CA ARG A 463 -13.47 31.27 -28.48
C ARG A 463 -13.27 30.77 -27.06
N LEU A 464 -12.89 31.64 -26.15
CA LEU A 464 -12.81 31.30 -24.74
C LEU A 464 -14.21 30.94 -24.17
N ASN A 465 -15.22 31.72 -24.51
CA ASN A 465 -16.61 31.48 -24.07
C ASN A 465 -17.17 30.15 -24.65
N GLU A 466 -16.83 29.83 -25.90
CA GLU A 466 -17.15 28.53 -26.51
C GLU A 466 -16.47 27.37 -25.76
N LEU A 467 -15.19 27.51 -25.41
CA LEU A 467 -14.45 26.51 -24.62
C LEU A 467 -15.05 26.37 -23.21
N MET A 468 -15.37 27.48 -22.53
CA MET A 468 -15.99 27.43 -21.19
C MET A 468 -17.27 26.62 -21.18
N ARG A 469 -18.19 26.90 -22.12
CA ARG A 469 -19.45 26.14 -22.25
C ARG A 469 -19.19 24.67 -22.52
N TYR A 470 -18.23 24.37 -23.42
CA TYR A 470 -17.89 22.99 -23.71
C TYR A 470 -17.37 22.25 -22.47
N LEU A 471 -16.52 22.90 -21.65
CA LEU A 471 -16.03 22.31 -20.41
C LEU A 471 -17.13 22.10 -19.38
N GLN A 472 -18.09 23.05 -19.26
CA GLN A 472 -19.26 22.89 -18.39
C GLN A 472 -20.10 21.68 -18.81
N ASP A 473 -20.41 21.55 -20.10
CA ASP A 473 -21.22 20.46 -20.64
C ASP A 473 -20.48 19.12 -20.57
N ALA A 474 -19.20 19.08 -21.01
CA ALA A 474 -18.41 17.85 -21.12
C ALA A 474 -18.01 17.25 -19.77
N LEU A 475 -17.91 18.04 -18.73
CA LEU A 475 -17.51 17.60 -17.40
C LEU A 475 -18.65 17.69 -16.37
N GLN A 476 -19.78 18.29 -16.75
CA GLN A 476 -20.92 18.55 -15.86
C GLN A 476 -20.50 19.33 -14.60
N LEU A 477 -19.72 20.40 -14.79
CA LEU A 477 -19.19 21.24 -13.73
C LEU A 477 -19.94 22.57 -13.63
N SER A 478 -19.96 23.13 -12.41
CA SER A 478 -20.49 24.48 -12.17
C SER A 478 -19.62 25.56 -12.84
N ASP A 479 -20.19 26.73 -13.06
CA ASP A 479 -19.44 27.87 -13.60
C ASP A 479 -18.24 28.25 -12.73
N GLY A 480 -18.39 28.27 -11.41
CA GLY A 480 -17.29 28.51 -10.47
C GLY A 480 -16.16 27.50 -10.56
N ALA A 481 -16.48 26.21 -10.71
CA ALA A 481 -15.48 25.16 -10.89
C ALA A 481 -14.72 25.32 -12.22
N VAL A 482 -15.41 25.68 -13.31
CA VAL A 482 -14.77 25.93 -14.60
C VAL A 482 -13.87 27.18 -14.54
N GLN A 483 -14.30 28.26 -13.87
CA GLN A 483 -13.43 29.42 -13.64
C GLN A 483 -12.16 29.05 -12.87
N ASN A 484 -12.28 28.23 -11.83
CA ASN A 484 -11.15 27.76 -11.06
C ASN A 484 -10.18 26.94 -11.94
N ILE A 485 -10.69 26.02 -12.76
CA ILE A 485 -9.89 25.23 -13.70
C ILE A 485 -9.15 26.12 -14.72
N LEU A 486 -9.79 27.15 -15.20
CA LEU A 486 -9.23 28.03 -16.21
C LEU A 486 -8.08 28.88 -15.65
N TRP A 487 -8.24 29.42 -14.44
CA TRP A 487 -7.39 30.52 -13.95
C TRP A 487 -6.53 30.18 -12.75
N SER A 488 -6.92 29.22 -11.90
CA SER A 488 -6.19 28.92 -10.66
C SER A 488 -4.99 27.99 -10.90
N PRO A 489 -3.75 28.38 -10.54
CA PRO A 489 -2.64 27.47 -10.47
C PRO A 489 -2.81 26.44 -9.32
N PRO A 490 -2.09 25.30 -9.32
CA PRO A 490 -1.29 24.80 -10.44
C PRO A 490 -2.14 24.17 -11.53
N ARG A 491 -1.55 23.97 -12.71
CA ARG A 491 -2.14 23.26 -13.85
C ARG A 491 -3.38 23.96 -14.47
N SER A 492 -3.40 25.29 -14.40
CA SER A 492 -4.48 26.11 -15.02
C SER A 492 -4.46 26.01 -16.54
N ILE A 493 -5.64 25.98 -17.16
CA ILE A 493 -5.75 25.87 -18.63
C ILE A 493 -5.19 27.12 -19.31
N MET A 494 -5.48 28.33 -18.78
CA MET A 494 -5.16 29.59 -19.41
C MET A 494 -3.75 30.11 -19.07
N PHE A 495 -3.17 29.79 -17.90
CA PHE A 495 -1.86 30.26 -17.52
C PHE A 495 -0.74 29.24 -17.73
N GLU A 496 -1.06 27.96 -17.74
CA GLU A 496 -0.03 26.90 -17.77
C GLU A 496 -0.21 25.94 -18.95
N PHE A 497 -1.38 25.36 -19.14
CA PHE A 497 -1.62 24.32 -20.13
C PHE A 497 -1.50 24.85 -21.58
N LEU A 498 -2.38 25.74 -22.00
CA LEU A 498 -2.38 26.27 -23.36
C LEU A 498 -1.14 27.12 -23.67
N PRO A 499 -0.65 28.01 -22.76
CA PRO A 499 0.60 28.72 -22.99
C PRO A 499 1.82 27.83 -23.18
N THR A 500 1.91 26.70 -22.42
CA THR A 500 3.01 25.75 -22.59
C THR A 500 2.95 25.07 -23.94
N ILE A 501 1.79 24.57 -24.36
CA ILE A 501 1.62 24.00 -25.72
C ILE A 501 1.96 25.02 -26.77
N LEU A 502 1.45 26.24 -26.66
CA LEU A 502 1.73 27.32 -27.65
C LEU A 502 3.22 27.64 -27.76
N ARG A 503 3.90 27.78 -26.60
CA ARG A 503 5.34 28.02 -26.55
C ARG A 503 6.10 26.88 -27.24
N ASN A 504 5.79 25.62 -26.88
CA ASN A 504 6.45 24.45 -27.44
C ASN A 504 6.21 24.33 -28.97
N LEU A 505 5.00 24.60 -29.44
CA LEU A 505 4.68 24.61 -30.86
C LEU A 505 5.42 25.75 -31.58
N ARG A 506 5.44 26.97 -31.03
CA ARG A 506 6.16 28.11 -31.65
C ARG A 506 7.67 27.91 -31.70
N THR A 507 8.26 27.29 -30.69
CA THR A 507 9.70 26.99 -30.63
C THR A 507 10.06 25.69 -31.36
N ARG A 508 9.13 25.05 -32.03
CA ARG A 508 9.35 23.79 -32.77
C ARG A 508 10.03 22.75 -31.86
N TRP A 509 9.35 22.43 -30.76
CA TRP A 509 9.80 21.49 -29.71
C TRP A 509 10.51 20.23 -30.25
N SER A 510 10.04 19.67 -31.35
CA SER A 510 10.59 18.48 -31.98
C SER A 510 11.97 18.64 -32.60
N VAL A 511 12.33 19.88 -33.02
CA VAL A 511 13.61 20.22 -33.66
C VAL A 511 14.60 20.70 -32.59
N ASN A 512 14.19 21.67 -31.76
CA ASN A 512 15.05 22.24 -30.74
C ASN A 512 15.45 21.24 -29.65
N GLY A 513 14.63 20.21 -29.44
CA GLY A 513 14.97 19.11 -28.57
C GLY A 513 16.24 18.38 -29.02
N VAL A 514 16.46 18.23 -30.33
CA VAL A 514 17.63 17.55 -30.91
C VAL A 514 18.86 18.47 -30.89
N GLU A 515 18.70 19.76 -31.21
CA GLU A 515 19.80 20.71 -31.19
C GLU A 515 20.31 21.04 -29.79
N TRP A 516 19.42 21.10 -28.81
CA TRP A 516 19.77 21.39 -27.41
C TRP A 516 20.51 20.23 -26.72
N ALA A 517 20.36 19.02 -27.23
CA ALA A 517 21.08 17.85 -26.73
C ALA A 517 22.52 17.75 -27.25
N GLY A 518 22.94 18.61 -28.16
CA GLY A 518 24.25 18.53 -28.78
C GLY A 518 24.45 17.29 -29.66
N LEU A 519 23.37 16.66 -30.07
CA LEU A 519 23.37 15.41 -30.83
C LEU A 519 23.43 15.69 -32.33
N ARG A 520 24.35 15.01 -32.99
CA ARG A 520 24.39 14.97 -34.45
C ARG A 520 23.29 14.03 -34.96
N PRO A 521 22.63 14.32 -36.09
CA PRO A 521 21.44 13.58 -36.60
C PRO A 521 21.62 12.08 -36.85
N ASN A 522 22.82 11.53 -36.70
CA ASN A 522 23.15 10.14 -37.02
C ASN A 522 23.84 9.37 -35.90
N GLN A 523 23.78 9.83 -34.63
CA GLN A 523 24.28 9.05 -33.52
C GLN A 523 23.11 8.33 -32.84
N PRO A 524 23.28 7.01 -32.51
CA PRO A 524 22.28 6.28 -31.74
C PRO A 524 22.14 6.91 -30.33
N ASN A 525 20.90 6.93 -29.84
CA ASN A 525 20.47 7.56 -28.62
C ASN A 525 21.43 7.28 -27.46
N SER A 526 21.99 8.34 -26.87
CA SER A 526 22.70 8.25 -25.60
C SER A 526 21.66 8.24 -24.46
N GLU A 527 21.98 7.58 -23.36
CA GLU A 527 21.10 7.35 -22.19
C GLU A 527 20.40 8.62 -21.62
N GLY A 528 20.87 9.83 -21.95
CA GLY A 528 20.26 11.10 -21.55
C GLY A 528 19.04 11.56 -22.37
N GLU A 529 18.71 10.88 -23.47
CA GLU A 529 17.65 11.32 -24.40
C GLU A 529 16.23 10.83 -24.04
N GLN A 530 16.08 9.84 -23.17
CA GLN A 530 14.78 9.22 -22.87
C GLN A 530 13.83 10.09 -22.06
N HIS A 531 14.29 11.19 -21.46
CA HIS A 531 13.47 12.08 -20.63
C HIS A 531 12.94 13.33 -21.31
N ARG A 532 13.11 13.45 -22.63
CA ARG A 532 12.55 14.61 -23.32
C ARG A 532 11.14 14.28 -23.77
N SER A 533 10.23 15.15 -23.40
CA SER A 533 8.84 15.09 -23.83
C SER A 533 8.79 14.93 -25.36
N ASN A 534 8.30 13.78 -25.82
CA ASN A 534 8.03 13.54 -27.24
C ASN A 534 6.76 14.27 -27.71
N SER A 535 6.22 15.18 -26.93
CA SER A 535 4.97 15.90 -27.17
C SER A 535 5.09 17.35 -26.68
N PRO A 536 4.44 18.33 -27.33
CA PRO A 536 4.35 19.69 -26.85
C PRO A 536 3.42 19.85 -25.65
N VAL A 537 2.69 18.80 -25.28
CA VAL A 537 1.77 18.79 -24.14
C VAL A 537 2.58 18.70 -22.84
N PRO A 538 2.20 19.45 -21.76
CA PRO A 538 2.88 19.37 -20.48
C PRO A 538 2.94 17.94 -19.90
N GLU A 539 4.04 17.63 -19.21
CA GLU A 539 4.31 16.28 -18.66
C GLU A 539 3.30 15.82 -17.61
N TYR A 540 2.64 16.75 -16.93
CA TYR A 540 1.60 16.42 -15.96
C TYR A 540 0.27 15.96 -16.57
N ILE A 541 0.16 15.90 -17.91
CA ILE A 541 -0.96 15.28 -18.61
C ILE A 541 -0.53 13.88 -19.03
N PRO A 542 -0.91 12.84 -18.30
CA PRO A 542 -0.47 11.49 -18.62
C PRO A 542 -1.14 10.96 -19.88
N GLN A 543 -0.44 10.07 -20.55
CA GLN A 543 -1.02 9.34 -21.70
C GLN A 543 -2.03 8.29 -21.24
N ASN A 544 -1.81 7.72 -20.06
CA ASN A 544 -2.68 6.73 -19.42
C ASN A 544 -3.56 7.43 -18.37
N LEU A 545 -4.84 7.14 -18.38
CA LEU A 545 -5.82 7.79 -17.50
C LEU A 545 -5.59 7.49 -16.02
N PHE A 546 -5.10 6.30 -15.72
CA PHE A 546 -4.99 5.74 -14.38
C PHE A 546 -3.57 5.82 -13.80
N SER A 547 -2.67 6.59 -14.40
CA SER A 547 -1.44 6.94 -13.72
C SER A 547 -1.78 7.78 -12.48
N GLU A 548 -1.04 7.55 -11.41
CA GLU A 548 -1.25 8.30 -10.16
C GLU A 548 -1.18 9.82 -10.41
N LEU A 549 -1.98 10.58 -9.66
CA LEU A 549 -1.99 12.05 -9.76
C LEU A 549 -0.64 12.67 -9.35
N ASN A 550 0.20 11.90 -8.69
CA ASN A 550 1.53 12.27 -8.22
C ASN A 550 2.62 12.03 -9.30
N LEU A 551 2.40 12.55 -10.50
CA LEU A 551 3.43 12.54 -11.54
C LEU A 551 4.61 13.46 -11.19
N PRO A 552 5.84 13.09 -11.59
CA PRO A 552 6.19 12.07 -12.59
C PRO A 552 6.27 10.66 -12.04
N GLU A 553 6.18 9.69 -12.95
CA GLU A 553 6.55 8.31 -12.73
C GLU A 553 8.08 8.20 -12.56
N LEU A 554 8.52 7.15 -11.89
CA LEU A 554 9.92 6.87 -11.62
C LEU A 554 10.36 5.64 -12.41
N ASP A 555 11.33 5.81 -13.30
CA ASP A 555 11.90 4.71 -14.08
C ASP A 555 12.94 3.95 -13.25
N ILE A 556 12.76 2.66 -13.10
CA ILE A 556 13.63 1.78 -12.34
C ILE A 556 14.47 0.95 -13.30
N ARG A 557 15.79 1.11 -13.22
CA ARG A 557 16.73 0.27 -13.96
C ARG A 557 16.97 -1.03 -13.21
N LEU A 558 16.68 -2.15 -13.86
CA LEU A 558 16.90 -3.49 -13.36
C LEU A 558 17.97 -4.19 -14.23
N LYS A 559 19.01 -4.71 -13.61
CA LYS A 559 20.01 -5.52 -14.33
C LYS A 559 19.52 -6.95 -14.48
N ARG A 560 19.26 -7.42 -15.71
CA ARG A 560 18.77 -8.77 -16.00
C ARG A 560 19.68 -9.50 -16.99
N GLY A 561 19.88 -10.80 -16.74
CA GLY A 561 20.58 -11.70 -17.65
C GLY A 561 22.09 -11.82 -17.42
N PHE A 562 22.70 -12.72 -18.20
CA PHE A 562 24.17 -12.89 -18.27
C PHE A 562 24.83 -11.81 -19.14
N ASP A 563 24.04 -11.12 -19.96
CA ASP A 563 24.50 -10.14 -20.95
C ASP A 563 24.42 -8.69 -20.48
N ASP A 564 24.18 -8.44 -19.19
CA ASP A 564 24.14 -7.11 -18.55
C ASP A 564 23.19 -6.08 -19.26
N GLU A 565 22.18 -6.55 -19.99
CA GLU A 565 21.17 -5.69 -20.60
C GLU A 565 20.30 -5.02 -19.53
N ASP A 566 20.22 -3.70 -19.60
CA ASP A 566 19.36 -2.89 -18.74
C ASP A 566 17.89 -3.11 -19.12
N HIS A 567 17.09 -3.50 -18.14
CA HIS A 567 15.64 -3.56 -18.26
C HIS A 567 15.01 -2.42 -17.44
N TRP A 568 14.08 -1.72 -18.02
CA TRP A 568 13.42 -0.57 -17.38
C TRP A 568 11.98 -0.91 -17.02
N GLU A 569 11.59 -0.56 -15.81
CA GLU A 569 10.23 -0.66 -15.31
C GLU A 569 9.82 0.69 -14.73
N THR A 570 8.54 1.02 -14.76
CA THR A 570 8.03 2.30 -14.28
C THR A 570 7.14 2.09 -13.05
N LEU A 571 7.36 2.90 -12.02
CA LEU A 571 6.56 2.93 -10.80
C LEU A 571 6.12 4.36 -10.51
N SER A 572 5.05 4.52 -9.71
CA SER A 572 4.77 5.82 -9.14
C SER A 572 5.92 6.29 -8.25
N PHE A 573 6.14 7.60 -8.18
CA PHE A 573 7.26 8.18 -7.45
C PHE A 573 7.37 7.66 -6.01
N TRP A 574 6.27 7.74 -5.25
CA TRP A 574 6.26 7.35 -3.84
C TRP A 574 6.42 5.82 -3.65
N GLN A 575 5.87 5.05 -4.56
CA GLN A 575 6.03 3.61 -4.54
C GLN A 575 7.47 3.21 -4.87
N GLY A 576 8.07 3.82 -5.89
CA GLY A 576 9.44 3.52 -6.31
C GLY A 576 10.48 3.86 -5.24
N ILE A 577 10.37 5.05 -4.62
CA ILE A 577 11.30 5.44 -3.55
C ILE A 577 11.17 4.52 -2.32
N ARG A 578 9.93 4.12 -1.95
CA ARG A 578 9.73 3.18 -0.83
C ARG A 578 10.17 1.76 -1.14
N GLU A 579 9.92 1.29 -2.37
CA GLU A 579 10.33 -0.06 -2.79
C GLU A 579 11.85 -0.20 -2.80
N PHE A 580 12.55 0.85 -3.26
CA PHE A 580 14.01 0.89 -3.36
C PHE A 580 14.63 1.85 -2.34
N ALA A 581 14.15 1.81 -1.09
CA ALA A 581 14.84 2.47 0.02
C ALA A 581 16.27 1.91 0.15
N PRO A 582 17.31 2.76 0.34
CA PRO A 582 18.68 2.29 0.45
C PRO A 582 18.85 1.16 1.46
N GLY A 583 19.46 0.05 1.03
CA GLY A 583 19.65 -1.15 1.84
C GLY A 583 18.47 -2.13 1.90
N ARG A 584 17.29 -1.78 1.35
CA ARG A 584 16.14 -2.69 1.23
C ARG A 584 16.33 -3.64 0.05
N LEU A 585 16.10 -4.94 0.30
CA LEU A 585 16.08 -5.95 -0.76
C LEU A 585 14.67 -6.12 -1.30
N SER A 586 14.48 -5.91 -2.60
CA SER A 586 13.23 -6.10 -3.30
C SER A 586 13.24 -7.36 -4.15
N LYS A 587 12.17 -8.15 -4.03
CA LYS A 587 11.85 -9.27 -4.92
C LYS A 587 10.66 -8.97 -5.85
N ARG A 588 10.25 -7.71 -5.94
CA ARG A 588 9.11 -7.29 -6.77
C ARG A 588 9.18 -7.83 -8.20
N TYR A 589 10.38 -7.91 -8.75
CA TYR A 589 10.62 -8.39 -10.11
C TYR A 589 11.26 -9.79 -10.19
N ALA A 590 11.27 -10.54 -9.09
CA ALA A 590 11.82 -11.89 -9.01
C ALA A 590 10.86 -12.96 -9.57
N VAL A 591 10.26 -12.72 -10.74
CA VAL A 591 9.23 -13.58 -11.34
C VAL A 591 9.78 -14.94 -11.75
N LYS A 592 10.97 -14.98 -12.36
CA LYS A 592 11.54 -16.20 -12.96
C LYS A 592 12.53 -16.94 -12.06
N SER A 593 13.02 -16.31 -11.01
CA SER A 593 14.05 -16.91 -10.14
C SER A 593 14.07 -16.22 -8.79
N ASN A 594 14.04 -17.02 -7.73
CA ASN A 594 14.23 -16.56 -6.34
C ASN A 594 15.57 -15.84 -6.10
N LYS A 595 16.56 -16.06 -6.98
CA LYS A 595 17.89 -15.46 -6.91
C LYS A 595 17.94 -14.02 -7.45
N SER A 596 16.88 -13.52 -8.06
CA SER A 596 16.80 -12.16 -8.58
C SER A 596 16.34 -11.22 -7.48
N THR A 597 17.30 -10.54 -6.83
CA THR A 597 17.01 -9.53 -5.80
C THR A 597 17.69 -8.23 -6.20
N ASP A 598 16.88 -7.18 -6.24
CA ASP A 598 17.35 -5.84 -6.57
C ASP A 598 17.37 -4.98 -5.30
N TRP A 599 18.36 -4.12 -5.17
CA TRP A 599 18.47 -3.17 -4.09
C TRP A 599 19.13 -1.87 -4.54
N LEU A 600 19.09 -0.87 -3.69
CA LEU A 600 19.73 0.41 -3.92
C LEU A 600 20.78 0.66 -2.84
N VAL A 601 22.05 0.65 -3.22
CA VAL A 601 23.20 0.94 -2.35
C VAL A 601 24.32 1.60 -3.16
N PRO A 602 25.23 2.38 -2.53
CA PRO A 602 26.40 2.93 -3.23
C PRO A 602 27.20 1.83 -3.91
N GLN A 603 27.72 2.10 -5.11
CA GLN A 603 28.49 1.11 -5.88
C GLN A 603 29.76 0.63 -5.15
N SER A 604 30.36 1.50 -4.34
CA SER A 604 31.55 1.21 -3.53
C SER A 604 31.24 0.56 -2.18
N TYR A 605 29.94 0.40 -1.84
CA TYR A 605 29.53 -0.12 -0.54
C TYR A 605 29.67 -1.65 -0.48
N GLU A 606 30.53 -2.12 0.40
CA GLU A 606 30.62 -3.54 0.75
C GLU A 606 29.99 -3.76 2.12
N PRO A 607 28.85 -4.49 2.19
CA PRO A 607 28.23 -4.82 3.46
C PRO A 607 29.17 -5.62 4.35
N MET A 608 29.42 -5.12 5.54
CA MET A 608 30.20 -5.82 6.56
C MET A 608 29.31 -6.04 7.80
N ALA A 609 29.37 -7.25 8.34
CA ALA A 609 28.78 -7.52 9.63
C ALA A 609 29.64 -6.85 10.72
N GLY A 610 29.00 -6.33 11.76
CA GLY A 610 29.73 -5.70 12.86
C GLY A 610 28.79 -5.23 13.96
N GLU A 611 29.31 -5.15 15.16
CA GLU A 611 28.64 -4.51 16.28
C GLU A 611 28.69 -2.98 16.08
N GLY A 612 27.55 -2.32 16.30
CA GLY A 612 27.40 -0.88 16.17
C GLY A 612 26.79 -0.43 14.84
N ARG A 613 26.43 0.85 14.82
CA ARG A 613 25.75 1.51 13.71
C ARG A 613 26.78 2.04 12.71
N GLN A 614 26.57 1.74 11.43
CA GLN A 614 27.37 2.24 10.32
C GLN A 614 26.67 3.44 9.69
N PHE A 615 27.40 4.52 9.40
CA PHE A 615 26.89 5.69 8.68
C PHE A 615 27.51 5.71 7.29
N VAL A 616 26.66 5.81 6.27
CA VAL A 616 27.09 5.74 4.87
C VAL A 616 26.47 6.89 4.08
N ASP A 617 27.32 7.76 3.56
CA ASP A 617 26.91 8.81 2.63
C ASP A 617 26.59 8.19 1.26
N PHE A 618 25.39 8.44 0.76
CA PHE A 618 24.94 7.93 -0.52
C PHE A 618 24.79 9.07 -1.52
N GLN A 619 25.69 9.12 -2.49
CA GLN A 619 25.66 10.13 -3.55
C GLN A 619 24.40 9.95 -4.40
N ILE A 620 23.63 11.03 -4.58
CA ILE A 620 22.45 11.03 -5.44
C ILE A 620 22.77 10.72 -6.90
N SER A 621 23.98 11.04 -7.36
CA SER A 621 24.48 10.66 -8.69
C SER A 621 24.57 9.15 -8.87
N ASP A 622 24.97 8.38 -7.84
CA ASP A 622 25.05 6.93 -7.88
C ASP A 622 23.65 6.28 -7.89
N ALA A 623 22.70 6.90 -7.15
CA ALA A 623 21.35 6.40 -7.03
C ALA A 623 20.47 6.75 -8.24
N PHE A 624 20.65 7.95 -8.83
CA PHE A 624 19.74 8.51 -9.80
C PHE A 624 20.41 8.95 -11.11
N GLY A 625 21.74 8.82 -11.23
CA GLY A 625 22.50 9.38 -12.35
C GLY A 625 22.37 10.89 -12.40
N ASP A 626 22.24 11.46 -13.60
CA ASP A 626 21.98 12.89 -13.82
C ASP A 626 20.48 13.22 -13.95
N SER A 627 19.61 12.27 -13.57
CA SER A 627 18.17 12.34 -13.83
C SER A 627 17.40 12.81 -12.59
N TRP A 628 17.75 13.99 -12.08
CA TRP A 628 17.06 14.63 -10.96
C TRP A 628 17.02 16.16 -11.16
N GLN A 629 16.10 16.81 -10.46
CA GLN A 629 15.96 18.27 -10.45
C GLN A 629 15.78 18.80 -9.03
N ASN A 630 16.22 20.04 -8.80
CA ASN A 630 15.93 20.72 -7.55
C ASN A 630 14.44 21.04 -7.48
N GLU A 631 13.80 20.60 -6.42
CA GLU A 631 12.37 20.84 -6.20
C GLU A 631 12.14 22.01 -5.26
N TYR A 632 12.89 22.06 -4.16
CA TYR A 632 12.76 23.10 -3.15
C TYR A 632 13.96 23.15 -2.17
N GLU A 633 14.10 24.25 -1.43
CA GLU A 633 15.05 24.38 -0.33
C GLU A 633 14.28 24.54 0.99
N VAL A 634 14.59 23.71 1.98
CA VAL A 634 13.95 23.70 3.30
C VAL A 634 14.95 23.89 4.42
N ASP A 635 14.51 24.51 5.50
CA ASP A 635 15.29 24.56 6.73
C ASP A 635 14.97 23.31 7.55
N TYR A 636 15.99 22.49 7.79
CA TYR A 636 15.90 21.25 8.55
C TYR A 636 17.03 21.19 9.58
N MET A 637 16.68 21.07 10.85
CA MET A 637 17.64 21.04 11.96
C MET A 637 18.66 22.18 11.94
N GLY A 638 18.21 23.39 11.58
CA GLY A 638 19.06 24.60 11.51
C GLY A 638 20.01 24.66 10.32
N LYS A 639 19.82 23.80 9.31
CA LYS A 639 20.55 23.80 8.04
C LYS A 639 19.57 23.89 6.87
N THR A 640 19.93 24.66 5.86
CA THR A 640 19.16 24.65 4.60
C THR A 640 19.54 23.44 3.77
N ILE A 641 18.55 22.56 3.51
CA ILE A 641 18.69 21.34 2.72
C ILE A 641 17.99 21.53 1.38
N LYS A 642 18.67 21.13 0.29
CA LYS A 642 18.07 21.05 -1.04
C LYS A 642 17.29 19.75 -1.19
N VAL A 643 16.00 19.83 -1.53
CA VAL A 643 15.19 18.68 -1.87
C VAL A 643 15.24 18.44 -3.36
N VAL A 644 15.66 17.25 -3.75
CA VAL A 644 15.75 16.82 -5.15
C VAL A 644 14.69 15.79 -5.48
N LYS A 645 14.19 15.86 -6.70
CA LYS A 645 13.20 14.96 -7.25
C LYS A 645 13.83 14.16 -8.40
N PRO A 646 14.11 12.86 -8.18
CA PRO A 646 14.62 12.01 -9.25
C PRO A 646 13.51 11.56 -10.20
N SER A 647 13.90 11.24 -11.42
CA SER A 647 13.06 10.59 -12.43
C SER A 647 13.52 9.17 -12.77
N LYS A 648 14.70 8.77 -12.30
CA LYS A 648 15.25 7.40 -12.47
C LYS A 648 15.85 6.89 -11.19
N VAL A 649 15.83 5.55 -11.02
CA VAL A 649 16.54 4.83 -9.96
C VAL A 649 17.45 3.77 -10.57
N MET A 650 18.70 3.76 -10.16
CA MET A 650 19.76 2.90 -10.67
C MET A 650 20.01 1.74 -9.69
N THR A 651 19.20 0.68 -9.75
CA THR A 651 19.35 -0.46 -8.83
C THR A 651 20.56 -1.32 -9.18
N THR A 652 21.04 -2.07 -8.21
CA THR A 652 22.07 -3.09 -8.35
C THR A 652 21.57 -4.45 -7.84
N ARG A 653 22.23 -5.52 -8.21
CA ARG A 653 21.92 -6.86 -7.67
C ARG A 653 22.61 -7.10 -6.33
N ALA A 654 21.86 -7.63 -5.38
CA ALA A 654 22.42 -8.08 -4.13
C ALA A 654 23.12 -9.45 -4.28
N ASP A 655 24.28 -9.62 -3.63
CA ASP A 655 24.92 -10.95 -3.54
C ASP A 655 24.19 -11.79 -2.47
N ILE A 656 23.21 -12.55 -2.91
CA ILE A 656 22.41 -13.43 -2.05
C ILE A 656 23.19 -14.57 -1.40
N ARG A 657 24.44 -14.81 -1.78
CA ARG A 657 25.33 -15.78 -1.10
C ARG A 657 25.83 -15.23 0.24
N ARG A 658 25.94 -13.91 0.36
CA ARG A 658 26.37 -13.21 1.57
C ARG A 658 25.20 -12.63 2.35
N ILE A 659 24.26 -11.98 1.67
CA ILE A 659 23.17 -11.21 2.26
C ILE A 659 21.88 -12.03 2.20
N ASN A 660 21.18 -12.06 3.34
CA ASN A 660 19.87 -12.70 3.45
C ASN A 660 18.79 -11.76 2.90
N ASP A 661 17.84 -12.31 2.19
CA ASP A 661 16.71 -11.58 1.61
C ASP A 661 15.70 -11.00 2.63
N LYS A 662 15.86 -11.33 3.91
CA LYS A 662 15.16 -10.69 5.03
C LYS A 662 15.71 -9.31 5.40
N SER A 663 16.80 -8.83 4.74
CA SER A 663 17.32 -7.47 4.92
C SER A 663 16.28 -6.45 4.46
N ASN A 664 16.06 -5.44 5.28
CA ASN A 664 15.02 -4.42 5.06
C ASN A 664 15.55 -3.03 5.44
N ALA A 665 14.89 -1.99 4.93
CA ALA A 665 15.19 -0.61 5.27
C ALA A 665 13.92 0.22 5.39
N GLN A 666 13.97 1.24 6.22
CA GLN A 666 12.93 2.24 6.38
C GLN A 666 13.46 3.62 6.00
N LEU A 667 12.70 4.37 5.21
CA LEU A 667 13.04 5.74 4.87
C LEU A 667 12.80 6.67 6.06
N GLN A 668 13.73 7.60 6.25
CA GLN A 668 13.58 8.70 7.21
C GLN A 668 12.81 9.84 6.52
N TRP A 669 11.54 9.98 6.84
CA TRP A 669 10.66 10.98 6.22
C TRP A 669 10.63 12.27 7.02
N VAL A 670 10.67 13.38 6.29
CA VAL A 670 10.46 14.73 6.80
C VAL A 670 9.29 15.36 6.04
N PHE A 671 8.45 16.03 6.79
CA PHE A 671 7.30 16.77 6.32
C PHE A 671 7.52 18.26 6.62
N ASN A 672 7.36 19.12 5.63
CA ASN A 672 7.56 20.54 5.80
C ASN A 672 6.48 21.32 5.06
N VAL A 673 5.76 22.16 5.80
CA VAL A 673 4.75 23.08 5.26
C VAL A 673 5.45 24.30 4.68
N ILE A 674 5.19 24.59 3.41
CA ILE A 674 5.73 25.76 2.72
C ILE A 674 4.67 26.86 2.70
N ASN A 675 5.01 28.01 3.27
CA ASN A 675 4.24 29.26 3.15
C ASN A 675 2.72 29.04 3.02
N PRO A 676 2.04 28.62 4.12
CA PRO A 676 0.60 28.38 4.02
C PRO A 676 -0.10 29.64 3.52
N ALA A 677 -1.02 29.46 2.57
CA ALA A 677 -1.84 30.55 2.09
C ALA A 677 -2.55 31.27 3.26
N ILE A 678 -2.85 32.55 3.10
CA ILE A 678 -3.63 33.26 4.12
C ILE A 678 -5.05 32.72 4.09
N ALA A 679 -5.37 31.81 5.00
CA ALA A 679 -6.70 31.30 5.22
C ALA A 679 -7.30 31.94 6.47
N THR A 680 -8.61 32.16 6.49
CA THR A 680 -9.29 32.73 7.64
C THR A 680 -9.51 31.61 8.66
N PRO A 681 -9.05 31.77 9.92
CA PRO A 681 -9.33 30.81 10.98
C PRO A 681 -10.84 30.73 11.29
N ASP A 682 -11.32 29.52 11.50
CA ASP A 682 -12.67 29.28 11.98
C ASP A 682 -12.78 29.54 13.48
N GLU A 683 -13.96 29.98 13.95
CA GLU A 683 -14.16 30.28 15.36
C GLU A 683 -14.11 29.03 16.24
N VAL A 684 -13.30 29.11 17.29
CA VAL A 684 -13.29 28.10 18.36
C VAL A 684 -14.48 28.35 19.28
N PRO A 685 -15.31 27.34 19.62
CA PRO A 685 -16.48 27.47 20.45
C PRO A 685 -16.13 28.10 21.84
N LYS A 686 -17.05 28.86 22.38
CA LYS A 686 -16.93 29.38 23.75
C LYS A 686 -16.98 28.21 24.76
N GLY A 687 -16.06 28.18 25.67
CA GLY A 687 -15.96 27.14 26.70
C GLY A 687 -14.50 26.82 27.09
N PRO A 688 -14.23 25.68 27.72
CA PRO A 688 -12.88 25.30 28.15
C PRO A 688 -11.84 25.30 27.05
N TRP A 689 -12.26 24.92 25.84
CA TRP A 689 -11.39 24.84 24.67
C TRP A 689 -10.82 26.16 24.19
N LYS A 690 -11.51 27.29 24.45
CA LYS A 690 -11.07 28.61 23.99
C LYS A 690 -9.73 29.04 24.62
N HIS A 691 -9.36 28.49 25.76
CA HIS A 691 -8.09 28.77 26.41
C HIS A 691 -6.97 27.87 25.89
N THR A 692 -7.32 26.65 25.47
CA THR A 692 -6.35 25.64 25.04
C THR A 692 -6.13 25.66 23.53
N LEU A 693 -7.22 25.86 22.75
CA LEU A 693 -7.19 25.90 21.28
C LEU A 693 -7.35 27.35 20.82
N SER A 694 -6.31 27.92 20.20
CA SER A 694 -6.34 29.32 19.73
C SER A 694 -7.06 29.48 18.40
N ASP A 695 -6.78 28.61 17.45
CA ASP A 695 -7.43 28.65 16.15
C ASP A 695 -7.51 27.27 15.48
N VAL A 696 -8.48 27.12 14.60
CA VAL A 696 -8.62 26.02 13.66
C VAL A 696 -8.68 26.61 12.26
N THR A 697 -7.83 26.16 11.37
CA THR A 697 -7.75 26.71 10.02
C THR A 697 -7.83 25.60 9.00
N PHE A 698 -8.75 25.71 8.03
CA PHE A 698 -8.84 24.79 6.91
C PHE A 698 -8.20 25.38 5.66
N TYR A 699 -7.42 24.56 5.00
CA TYR A 699 -6.77 24.85 3.73
C TYR A 699 -7.35 23.91 2.69
N ASN A 700 -7.94 24.42 1.62
CA ASN A 700 -8.49 23.58 0.58
C ASN A 700 -8.48 24.22 -0.80
N HIS A 701 -8.49 23.37 -1.82
CA HIS A 701 -8.51 23.78 -3.21
C HIS A 701 -9.82 24.50 -3.59
N GLN A 702 -10.91 24.16 -2.97
CA GLN A 702 -12.23 24.74 -3.27
C GLN A 702 -12.28 26.25 -2.93
N HIS A 703 -11.61 26.64 -1.85
CA HIS A 703 -11.49 28.06 -1.46
C HIS A 703 -10.21 28.73 -2.00
N MET A 704 -9.51 28.08 -2.94
CA MET A 704 -8.27 28.56 -3.54
C MET A 704 -7.13 28.81 -2.52
N THR A 705 -7.15 28.07 -1.45
CA THR A 705 -6.14 28.12 -0.38
C THR A 705 -5.55 26.74 -0.08
N PRO A 706 -5.14 25.96 -1.10
CA PRO A 706 -4.52 24.65 -0.82
C PRO A 706 -3.23 24.84 -0.03
N LEU A 707 -2.90 23.83 0.77
CA LEU A 707 -1.61 23.79 1.47
C LEU A 707 -0.54 23.28 0.51
N GLU A 708 0.56 24.01 0.42
CA GLU A 708 1.77 23.55 -0.25
C GLU A 708 2.71 22.91 0.76
N LEU A 709 3.10 21.66 0.53
CA LEU A 709 4.02 20.94 1.38
C LEU A 709 5.13 20.28 0.60
N VAL A 710 6.28 20.11 1.24
CA VAL A 710 7.37 19.25 0.77
C VAL A 710 7.46 18.04 1.66
N ARG A 711 7.39 16.87 1.04
CA ARG A 711 7.65 15.59 1.70
C ARG A 711 8.92 14.99 1.11
N PHE A 712 9.92 14.71 1.95
CA PHE A 712 11.20 14.20 1.49
C PHE A 712 11.79 13.22 2.51
N SER A 713 12.73 12.40 2.03
CA SER A 713 13.53 11.53 2.85
C SER A 713 14.96 12.07 2.93
N THR A 714 15.54 12.08 4.12
CA THR A 714 16.95 12.42 4.34
C THR A 714 17.88 11.23 4.14
N GLY A 715 17.31 10.01 4.09
CA GLY A 715 18.03 8.76 3.93
C GLY A 715 17.19 7.57 4.36
N SER A 716 17.84 6.50 4.78
CA SER A 716 17.19 5.30 5.29
C SER A 716 17.97 4.63 6.41
N GLN A 717 17.24 3.94 7.27
CA GLN A 717 17.81 3.04 8.28
C GLN A 717 17.64 1.60 7.79
N ALA A 718 18.75 0.91 7.55
CA ALA A 718 18.75 -0.44 7.03
C ALA A 718 19.22 -1.44 8.10
N SER A 719 18.48 -2.56 8.21
CA SER A 719 18.88 -3.75 8.96
C SER A 719 19.27 -4.83 7.97
N LEU A 720 20.55 -4.97 7.76
CA LEU A 720 21.11 -5.99 6.89
C LEU A 720 21.33 -7.30 7.66
N ARG A 721 20.85 -8.40 7.11
CA ARG A 721 21.04 -9.74 7.67
C ARG A 721 21.96 -10.54 6.76
N PHE A 722 22.94 -11.19 7.34
CA PHE A 722 23.89 -12.05 6.62
C PHE A 722 23.47 -13.53 6.72
N ARG A 723 23.93 -14.35 5.80
CA ARG A 723 23.67 -15.80 5.79
C ARG A 723 24.29 -16.54 6.99
N ASN A 724 25.38 -16.03 7.54
CA ASN A 724 26.02 -16.53 8.76
C ASN A 724 25.32 -16.12 10.07
N LYS A 725 24.08 -15.56 9.97
CA LYS A 725 23.24 -15.04 11.05
C LYS A 725 23.73 -13.73 11.69
N GLU A 726 24.84 -13.16 11.22
CA GLU A 726 25.28 -11.83 11.65
C GLU A 726 24.35 -10.76 11.12
N ARG A 727 24.38 -9.58 11.76
CA ARG A 727 23.56 -8.39 11.39
C ARG A 727 24.48 -7.19 11.22
N ALA A 728 24.02 -6.20 10.43
CA ALA A 728 24.58 -4.86 10.38
C ALA A 728 23.45 -3.83 10.32
N HIS A 729 23.64 -2.75 11.06
CA HIS A 729 22.73 -1.61 11.07
C HIS A 729 23.39 -0.46 10.35
N VAL A 730 22.74 0.05 9.31
CA VAL A 730 23.35 1.02 8.40
C VAL A 730 22.40 2.18 8.19
N ASP A 731 22.87 3.39 8.51
CA ASP A 731 22.20 4.62 8.18
C ASP A 731 22.76 5.18 6.89
N PHE A 732 21.96 5.15 5.85
CA PHE A 732 22.27 5.81 4.59
C PHE A 732 21.75 7.25 4.63
N THR A 733 22.61 8.19 4.29
CA THR A 733 22.27 9.63 4.19
C THR A 733 22.42 10.08 2.75
N TRP A 734 21.41 10.75 2.20
CA TRP A 734 21.50 11.30 0.85
C TRP A 734 22.42 12.52 0.82
N VAL A 735 23.41 12.51 -0.08
CA VAL A 735 24.36 13.60 -0.24
C VAL A 735 24.60 13.96 -1.72
N ASN A 736 24.92 15.22 -1.97
CA ASN A 736 25.42 15.71 -3.25
C ASN A 736 26.78 16.36 -3.03
N GLY A 737 27.84 15.65 -3.36
CA GLY A 737 29.19 15.99 -2.90
C GLY A 737 29.33 15.82 -1.38
N GLU A 738 29.58 16.91 -0.66
CA GLU A 738 29.65 16.95 0.81
C GLU A 738 28.36 17.51 1.45
N GLU A 739 27.41 17.99 0.64
CA GLU A 739 26.16 18.56 1.15
C GLU A 739 25.07 17.49 1.33
N GLN A 740 24.46 17.44 2.51
CA GLN A 740 23.26 16.62 2.74
C GLN A 740 22.10 17.17 1.91
N VAL A 741 21.34 16.27 1.27
CA VAL A 741 20.16 16.60 0.48
C VAL A 741 18.96 15.76 0.90
N GLY A 742 17.77 16.23 0.57
CA GLY A 742 16.53 15.45 0.70
C GLY A 742 16.11 14.87 -0.65
N VAL A 743 15.52 13.68 -0.64
CA VAL A 743 14.91 13.07 -1.84
C VAL A 743 13.40 13.07 -1.66
N GLY A 744 12.69 13.82 -2.49
CA GLY A 744 11.25 13.99 -2.29
C GLY A 744 10.57 14.82 -3.37
N SER A 745 9.37 15.30 -3.06
CA SER A 745 8.58 16.11 -3.97
C SER A 745 7.67 17.07 -3.23
N ARG A 746 7.33 18.11 -3.92
CA ARG A 746 6.36 19.14 -3.54
C ARG A 746 4.96 18.70 -3.92
N GLN A 747 3.98 18.96 -3.04
CA GLN A 747 2.58 18.59 -3.23
C GLN A 747 1.66 19.73 -2.82
N TRP A 748 0.49 19.81 -3.44
CA TRP A 748 -0.60 20.70 -3.05
C TRP A 748 -1.76 19.83 -2.58
N VAL A 749 -2.13 19.97 -1.32
CA VAL A 749 -3.14 19.10 -0.68
C VAL A 749 -4.12 19.94 0.12
N ASP A 750 -5.26 19.36 0.47
CA ASP A 750 -6.15 19.91 1.47
C ASP A 750 -5.63 19.57 2.86
N ALA A 751 -5.75 20.50 3.80
CA ALA A 751 -5.22 20.37 5.13
C ALA A 751 -6.07 21.09 6.19
N MET A 752 -5.97 20.64 7.45
CA MET A 752 -6.48 21.33 8.63
C MET A 752 -5.33 21.56 9.60
N ARG A 753 -5.25 22.75 10.15
CA ARG A 753 -4.33 23.10 11.24
C ARG A 753 -5.12 23.38 12.51
N LEU A 754 -4.69 22.78 13.61
CA LEU A 754 -5.11 23.12 14.95
C LEU A 754 -3.92 23.74 15.71
N ARG A 755 -4.12 24.89 16.32
CA ARG A 755 -3.09 25.55 17.11
C ARG A 755 -3.51 25.52 18.58
N PHE A 756 -2.72 24.81 19.39
CA PHE A 756 -2.91 24.69 20.81
C PHE A 756 -2.01 25.67 21.56
N ASN A 757 -2.59 26.43 22.48
CA ASN A 757 -1.87 27.31 23.42
C ASN A 757 -1.23 26.45 24.52
N LEU A 758 -0.24 25.66 24.17
CA LEU A 758 0.54 24.83 25.08
C LEU A 758 1.99 25.30 25.04
N THR A 759 2.60 25.40 26.20
CA THR A 759 3.99 25.83 26.37
C THR A 759 4.82 24.71 27.02
N CYS A 760 6.15 24.87 27.01
CA CYS A 760 7.03 24.00 27.79
C CYS A 760 6.68 24.02 29.29
N ASP A 761 6.34 25.19 29.83
CA ASP A 761 5.97 25.34 31.24
C ASP A 761 4.68 24.57 31.59
N ASP A 762 3.71 24.47 30.64
CA ASP A 762 2.51 23.68 30.86
C ASP A 762 2.84 22.17 30.94
N VAL A 763 3.74 21.69 30.10
CA VAL A 763 4.20 20.28 30.14
C VAL A 763 4.97 20.02 31.44
N LEU A 764 5.85 20.92 31.84
CA LEU A 764 6.55 20.83 33.14
C LEU A 764 5.55 20.83 34.30
N GLY A 765 4.51 21.69 34.27
CA GLY A 765 3.45 21.72 35.27
C GLY A 765 2.70 20.39 35.39
N LEU A 766 2.45 19.70 34.25
CA LEU A 766 1.89 18.33 34.22
C LEU A 766 2.85 17.33 34.87
N LEU A 767 4.14 17.36 34.46
CA LEU A 767 5.15 16.42 34.95
C LEU A 767 5.45 16.59 36.44
N HIS A 768 5.15 17.72 37.04
CA HIS A 768 5.25 17.93 38.50
C HIS A 768 4.10 17.28 39.27
N GLN A 769 3.03 16.84 38.61
CA GLN A 769 1.99 16.05 39.26
C GLN A 769 2.49 14.63 39.50
N GLU A 770 2.49 14.22 40.77
CA GLU A 770 3.10 12.95 41.20
C GLU A 770 2.52 11.73 40.50
N GLU A 771 1.23 11.71 40.19
CA GLU A 771 0.55 10.64 39.51
C GLU A 771 1.02 10.52 38.03
N ILE A 772 1.09 11.63 37.32
CA ILE A 772 1.58 11.69 35.95
C ILE A 772 3.04 11.27 35.88
N GLN A 773 3.86 11.81 36.82
CA GLN A 773 5.26 11.48 36.89
C GLN A 773 5.51 9.97 37.12
N ARG A 774 4.75 9.37 38.05
CA ARG A 774 4.83 7.93 38.33
C ARG A 774 4.49 7.09 37.11
N GLY A 775 3.49 7.48 36.29
CA GLY A 775 3.13 6.78 35.06
C GLY A 775 4.16 6.95 33.95
N MET A 776 4.72 8.15 33.78
CA MET A 776 5.62 8.48 32.68
C MET A 776 7.04 7.93 32.85
N ARG A 777 7.57 7.82 34.07
CA ARG A 777 8.93 7.34 34.35
C ARG A 777 9.22 5.92 33.85
N PRO A 778 8.36 4.92 34.11
CA PRO A 778 8.56 3.57 33.57
C PRO A 778 8.53 3.54 32.04
N VAL A 779 7.65 4.33 31.42
CA VAL A 779 7.56 4.41 29.95
C VAL A 779 8.81 5.06 29.37
N TYR A 780 9.36 6.09 30.03
CA TYR A 780 10.62 6.68 29.57
C TYR A 780 11.82 5.74 29.77
N PHE A 781 11.87 5.00 30.89
CA PHE A 781 12.85 3.93 31.07
C PHE A 781 12.80 2.92 29.93
N GLN A 782 11.62 2.42 29.58
CA GLN A 782 11.44 1.50 28.44
C GLN A 782 11.90 2.14 27.11
N HIS A 783 11.59 3.42 26.90
CA HIS A 783 12.04 4.16 25.72
C HIS A 783 13.57 4.21 25.64
N LEU A 784 14.25 4.54 26.73
CA LEU A 784 15.72 4.59 26.79
C LEU A 784 16.36 3.24 26.47
N VAL A 785 15.81 2.16 27.03
CA VAL A 785 16.32 0.80 26.77
C VAL A 785 16.14 0.43 25.29
N ARG A 786 14.93 0.66 24.73
CA ARG A 786 14.65 0.35 23.32
C ARG A 786 15.46 1.19 22.33
N GLN A 787 15.84 2.41 22.69
CA GLN A 787 16.64 3.30 21.86
C GLN A 787 18.15 3.07 22.02
N SER A 788 18.55 2.22 22.96
CA SER A 788 19.98 1.92 23.12
C SER A 788 20.54 1.13 21.95
N PRO A 789 21.82 1.32 21.58
CA PRO A 789 22.45 0.61 20.47
C PRO A 789 22.38 -0.91 20.61
N GLU A 790 22.34 -1.44 21.84
CA GLU A 790 22.27 -2.86 22.13
C GLU A 790 20.93 -3.49 21.76
N PHE A 791 19.86 -2.69 21.82
CA PHE A 791 18.48 -3.16 21.60
C PHE A 791 17.74 -2.48 20.45
N GLU A 792 18.33 -1.50 19.78
CA GLU A 792 17.66 -0.64 18.78
C GLU A 792 16.89 -1.40 17.70
N PHE A 793 17.32 -2.65 17.41
CA PHE A 793 16.68 -3.50 16.39
C PHE A 793 16.27 -4.88 16.91
N ASP A 794 16.27 -5.02 18.22
CA ASP A 794 15.90 -6.25 18.90
C ASP A 794 14.86 -5.96 19.98
N SER A 795 13.71 -5.45 19.53
CA SER A 795 12.59 -5.07 20.41
C SER A 795 12.14 -6.23 21.30
N PHE A 796 12.20 -7.46 20.80
CA PHE A 796 11.84 -8.65 21.55
C PHE A 796 12.76 -8.84 22.78
N ASN A 797 14.06 -8.84 22.59
CA ASN A 797 14.99 -8.97 23.71
C ASN A 797 15.00 -7.73 24.61
N ALA A 798 14.73 -6.53 24.05
CA ALA A 798 14.55 -5.32 24.83
C ALA A 798 13.36 -5.45 25.78
N ASP A 799 12.20 -5.87 25.28
CA ASP A 799 10.98 -6.01 26.08
C ASP A 799 11.17 -7.06 27.20
N TRP A 800 11.76 -8.20 26.89
CA TRP A 800 12.07 -9.20 27.93
C TRP A 800 13.11 -8.71 28.96
N ALA A 801 14.14 -7.99 28.53
CA ALA A 801 15.12 -7.41 29.44
C ALA A 801 14.47 -6.37 30.37
N ILE A 802 13.57 -5.55 29.83
CA ILE A 802 12.76 -4.58 30.58
C ILE A 802 11.90 -5.29 31.62
N GLU A 803 11.12 -6.30 31.20
CA GLU A 803 10.22 -7.05 32.08
C GLU A 803 10.98 -7.79 33.18
N CYS A 804 12.08 -8.47 32.86
CA CYS A 804 12.92 -9.13 33.86
C CYS A 804 13.52 -8.13 34.86
N PHE A 805 14.00 -6.98 34.37
CA PHE A 805 14.55 -5.94 35.22
C PHE A 805 13.50 -5.32 36.15
N MET A 806 12.32 -5.03 35.65
CA MET A 806 11.21 -4.49 36.41
C MET A 806 10.69 -5.51 37.44
N ALA A 807 10.63 -6.80 37.08
CA ALA A 807 10.28 -7.88 37.98
C ALA A 807 11.27 -7.99 39.14
N GLN A 808 12.58 -7.95 38.85
CA GLN A 808 13.60 -7.95 39.91
C GLN A 808 13.52 -6.71 40.80
N LEU A 809 13.29 -5.52 40.22
CA LEU A 809 13.13 -4.28 40.98
C LEU A 809 11.94 -4.37 41.93
N ALA A 810 10.81 -4.89 41.42
CA ALA A 810 9.61 -5.10 42.24
C ALA A 810 9.86 -6.12 43.36
N GLU A 811 10.56 -7.25 43.09
CA GLU A 811 10.95 -8.22 44.08
C GLU A 811 11.88 -7.62 45.15
N THR A 812 12.88 -6.81 44.76
CA THR A 812 13.84 -6.19 45.65
C THR A 812 13.12 -5.19 46.59
N LEU A 813 12.21 -4.40 46.05
CA LEU A 813 11.37 -3.48 46.82
C LEU A 813 10.41 -4.21 47.77
N ALA A 814 9.81 -5.29 47.35
CA ALA A 814 8.84 -6.10 48.13
C ALA A 814 9.48 -6.84 49.29
N ASN A 815 10.78 -7.17 49.21
CA ASN A 815 11.51 -7.82 50.28
C ASN A 815 11.71 -6.91 51.54
N GLY A 816 11.21 -5.64 51.48
CA GLY A 816 11.09 -4.74 52.66
C GLY A 816 12.39 -4.18 53.25
N ALA A 817 13.55 -4.48 52.60
CA ALA A 817 14.86 -3.98 53.04
C ALA A 817 15.17 -2.54 52.55
N HIS A 818 14.43 -2.09 51.54
CA HIS A 818 14.69 -0.84 50.83
C HIS A 818 13.52 0.14 50.94
N ALA A 819 13.84 1.37 51.36
CA ALA A 819 12.85 2.44 51.52
C ALA A 819 12.62 3.25 50.25
N SER A 820 13.42 3.01 49.19
CA SER A 820 13.35 3.78 47.92
C SER A 820 13.85 2.97 46.74
N VAL A 821 13.38 3.37 45.55
CA VAL A 821 13.85 2.81 44.24
C VAL A 821 15.38 2.95 44.11
N GLU A 822 15.94 4.08 44.58
CA GLU A 822 17.41 4.29 44.55
C GLU A 822 18.17 3.22 45.33
N SER A 823 17.70 2.91 46.56
CA SER A 823 18.36 1.92 47.40
C SER A 823 18.24 0.49 46.83
N ALA A 824 17.13 0.18 46.22
CA ALA A 824 16.91 -1.10 45.53
C ALA A 824 17.83 -1.24 44.32
N LEU A 825 17.96 -0.19 43.50
CA LEU A 825 18.84 -0.20 42.33
C LEU A 825 20.32 -0.30 42.73
N ARG A 826 20.74 0.25 43.87
CA ARG A 826 22.11 0.06 44.37
C ARG A 826 22.39 -1.42 44.77
N GLU A 827 21.41 -2.11 45.32
CA GLU A 827 21.54 -3.56 45.60
C GLU A 827 21.60 -4.33 44.27
N MET A 828 20.72 -4.01 43.35
CA MET A 828 20.73 -4.64 42.00
C MET A 828 22.04 -4.42 41.25
N ALA A 829 22.75 -3.33 41.50
CA ALA A 829 24.08 -3.07 40.91
C ALA A 829 25.19 -3.92 41.51
N SER A 830 24.95 -4.71 42.55
CA SER A 830 25.94 -5.62 43.13
C SER A 830 26.08 -6.88 42.26
N GLU A 831 27.21 -7.61 42.41
CA GLU A 831 27.46 -8.86 41.71
C GLU A 831 26.31 -9.88 41.94
N LYS A 832 25.81 -9.97 43.16
CA LYS A 832 24.65 -10.81 43.48
C LYS A 832 23.35 -10.32 42.84
N GLY A 833 23.20 -9.00 42.67
CA GLY A 833 22.07 -8.44 41.91
C GLY A 833 22.08 -8.82 40.44
N GLY A 834 23.25 -8.79 39.80
CA GLY A 834 23.43 -9.21 38.42
C GLY A 834 23.18 -10.72 38.23
N GLU A 835 23.63 -11.59 39.15
CA GLU A 835 23.30 -13.01 39.14
C GLU A 835 21.79 -13.26 39.28
N ARG A 836 21.12 -12.54 40.19
CA ARG A 836 19.66 -12.63 40.36
C ARG A 836 18.89 -12.20 39.08
N LEU A 837 19.32 -11.12 38.40
CA LEU A 837 18.67 -10.68 37.17
C LEU A 837 18.70 -11.78 36.10
N ALA A 838 19.85 -12.46 35.99
CA ALA A 838 20.00 -13.56 35.06
C ALA A 838 19.13 -14.79 35.38
N ASP A 839 18.73 -14.93 36.65
CA ASP A 839 17.87 -16.06 37.10
C ASP A 839 16.35 -15.75 36.99
N ILE A 840 15.95 -14.48 36.82
CA ILE A 840 14.54 -14.10 36.68
C ILE A 840 13.82 -14.85 35.54
N PRO A 841 14.37 -15.01 34.34
CA PRO A 841 13.73 -15.81 33.30
C PRO A 841 13.35 -17.21 33.76
N ALA A 842 14.17 -17.85 34.59
CA ALA A 842 13.86 -19.19 35.13
C ALA A 842 12.66 -19.19 36.09
N SER A 843 12.39 -18.07 36.74
CA SER A 843 11.23 -17.95 37.62
C SER A 843 9.94 -17.56 36.87
N LEU A 844 10.05 -16.85 35.75
CA LEU A 844 8.94 -16.47 34.90
C LEU A 844 8.48 -17.62 33.99
N PHE A 845 9.45 -18.37 33.47
CA PHE A 845 9.22 -19.57 32.67
C PHE A 845 9.32 -20.80 33.59
N GLN A 846 8.31 -21.09 34.39
CA GLN A 846 8.25 -22.35 35.10
C GLN A 846 7.89 -23.46 34.11
N PRO A 847 8.81 -24.39 33.78
CA PRO A 847 8.42 -25.54 32.97
C PRO A 847 7.37 -26.33 33.70
N ASP A 848 6.26 -26.65 33.06
CA ASP A 848 5.42 -27.74 33.50
C ASP A 848 6.33 -28.97 33.63
N THR A 849 6.34 -29.56 34.82
CA THR A 849 7.32 -30.59 35.24
C THR A 849 7.37 -31.81 34.36
N ASP A 850 6.48 -31.94 33.35
CA ASP A 850 6.40 -33.08 32.47
C ASP A 850 6.70 -32.81 30.98
N ASN A 851 6.94 -31.57 30.56
CA ASN A 851 7.15 -31.21 29.14
C ASN A 851 8.33 -30.25 28.96
N GLU A 852 9.53 -30.80 28.88
CA GLU A 852 10.69 -30.06 28.36
C GLU A 852 10.52 -29.83 26.85
N THR A 853 9.94 -28.68 26.46
CA THR A 853 9.88 -28.29 25.08
C THR A 853 11.16 -27.51 24.75
N GLY A 854 11.88 -27.91 23.73
CA GLY A 854 13.17 -27.33 23.36
C GLY A 854 13.13 -25.83 23.02
N THR A 855 11.95 -25.26 22.77
CA THR A 855 11.78 -23.85 22.38
C THR A 855 11.79 -22.92 23.61
N ASP A 856 11.06 -23.26 24.66
CA ASP A 856 11.00 -22.45 25.89
C ASP A 856 12.35 -22.50 26.62
N GLN A 857 12.98 -23.67 26.63
CA GLN A 857 14.31 -23.84 27.18
C GLN A 857 15.38 -23.05 26.39
N ALA A 858 15.27 -23.01 25.05
CA ALA A 858 16.19 -22.24 24.21
C ALA A 858 16.02 -20.72 24.44
N LEU A 859 14.78 -20.23 24.59
CA LEU A 859 14.48 -18.85 24.92
C LEU A 859 15.03 -18.48 26.31
N GLN A 860 14.73 -19.27 27.33
CA GLN A 860 15.23 -19.07 28.67
C GLN A 860 16.75 -19.01 28.72
N ILE A 861 17.43 -19.97 28.05
CA ILE A 861 18.90 -19.98 27.93
C ILE A 861 19.39 -18.72 27.20
N GLY A 862 18.69 -18.29 26.15
CA GLY A 862 19.04 -17.08 25.39
C GLY A 862 18.95 -15.82 26.26
N LEU A 863 17.84 -15.65 26.98
CA LEU A 863 17.62 -14.52 27.89
C LEU A 863 18.58 -14.55 29.07
N ASN A 864 18.84 -15.69 29.68
CA ASN A 864 19.84 -15.81 30.75
C ASN A 864 21.22 -15.36 30.27
N LYS A 865 21.66 -15.80 29.08
CA LYS A 865 22.94 -15.37 28.48
C LYS A 865 22.97 -13.88 28.19
N LEU A 866 21.87 -13.30 27.73
CA LEU A 866 21.74 -11.87 27.47
C LEU A 866 21.89 -11.09 28.79
N LEU A 867 21.11 -11.44 29.81
CA LEU A 867 21.08 -10.76 31.09
C LEU A 867 22.34 -10.99 31.96
N GLN A 868 23.16 -12.03 31.64
CA GLN A 868 24.47 -12.23 32.24
C GLN A 868 25.56 -11.28 31.72
N ARG A 869 25.32 -10.58 30.60
CA ARG A 869 26.30 -9.66 30.01
C ARG A 869 26.43 -8.39 30.89
N PRO A 870 27.64 -8.06 31.36
CA PRO A 870 27.82 -6.87 32.20
C PRO A 870 27.39 -5.57 31.51
N GLU A 871 27.56 -5.49 30.19
CA GLU A 871 27.18 -4.33 29.38
C GLU A 871 25.68 -4.09 29.44
N ILE A 872 24.87 -5.16 29.32
CA ILE A 872 23.40 -5.11 29.38
C ILE A 872 22.92 -4.73 30.79
N GLN A 873 23.51 -5.33 31.81
CA GLN A 873 23.20 -4.99 33.20
C GLN A 873 23.49 -3.52 33.50
N GLN A 874 24.63 -3.03 33.07
CA GLN A 874 25.02 -1.63 33.24
C GLN A 874 24.12 -0.68 32.47
N LEU A 875 23.73 -1.06 31.23
CA LEU A 875 22.78 -0.30 30.43
C LEU A 875 21.43 -0.15 31.14
N LEU A 876 20.86 -1.27 31.60
CA LEU A 876 19.57 -1.28 32.31
C LEU A 876 19.62 -0.43 33.58
N LEU A 877 20.70 -0.51 34.36
CA LEU A 877 20.90 0.31 35.54
C LEU A 877 21.05 1.81 35.21
N ASN A 878 21.74 2.13 34.13
CA ASN A 878 21.89 3.52 33.67
C ASN A 878 20.53 4.08 33.23
N CYS A 879 19.76 3.35 32.44
CA CYS A 879 18.43 3.75 32.02
C CYS A 879 17.45 3.86 33.21
N ALA A 880 17.59 2.97 34.21
CA ALA A 880 16.76 2.97 35.42
C ALA A 880 16.94 4.21 36.33
N GLN A 881 17.95 5.05 36.09
CA GLN A 881 18.06 6.34 36.75
C GLN A 881 16.83 7.23 36.50
N ALA A 882 16.18 7.07 35.35
CA ALA A 882 14.93 7.74 34.98
C ALA A 882 13.77 7.44 35.96
N LEU A 883 13.82 6.31 36.68
CA LEU A 883 12.77 5.89 37.58
C LEU A 883 12.72 6.70 38.89
N TRP A 884 13.83 7.33 39.30
CA TRP A 884 13.92 7.95 40.60
C TRP A 884 14.57 9.32 40.68
N LYS A 885 15.49 9.65 39.73
CA LYS A 885 16.19 10.95 39.75
C LYS A 885 15.22 12.13 39.66
N PRO A 886 15.56 13.31 40.22
CA PRO A 886 14.86 14.57 39.99
C PRO A 886 14.71 14.83 38.46
N LEU A 887 13.60 15.48 38.06
CA LEU A 887 13.30 15.73 36.63
C LEU A 887 14.38 16.52 35.89
N ASP A 888 14.98 17.49 36.57
CA ASP A 888 16.06 18.34 36.09
C ASP A 888 17.40 17.63 35.92
N GLU A 889 17.53 16.42 36.50
CA GLU A 889 18.70 15.56 36.37
C GLU A 889 18.51 14.43 35.36
N ILE A 890 17.35 14.34 34.68
CA ILE A 890 17.06 13.34 33.68
C ILE A 890 17.13 13.98 32.29
N ASP A 891 18.26 13.76 31.61
CA ASP A 891 18.46 14.28 30.26
C ASP A 891 17.35 13.82 29.30
N GLY A 892 16.80 14.78 28.54
CA GLY A 892 15.84 14.51 27.47
C GLY A 892 14.42 14.13 27.91
N PHE A 893 14.13 13.96 29.22
CA PHE A 893 12.82 13.51 29.69
C PHE A 893 11.69 14.49 29.34
N VAL A 894 11.92 15.77 29.58
CA VAL A 894 10.92 16.81 29.29
C VAL A 894 10.65 16.92 27.79
N GLU A 895 11.71 16.89 26.99
CA GLU A 895 11.60 16.95 25.53
C GLU A 895 10.84 15.72 24.98
N TRP A 896 11.17 14.54 25.48
CA TRP A 896 10.45 13.32 25.15
C TRP A 896 8.96 13.41 25.57
N ALA A 897 8.66 13.90 26.76
CA ALA A 897 7.29 14.06 27.23
C ALA A 897 6.49 15.07 26.37
N ARG A 898 7.14 16.17 25.93
CA ARG A 898 6.56 17.12 24.98
C ARG A 898 6.20 16.44 23.66
N GLN A 899 7.11 15.61 23.13
CA GLN A 899 6.85 14.90 21.88
C GLN A 899 5.73 13.87 22.05
N VAL A 900 5.72 13.12 23.14
CA VAL A 900 4.63 12.16 23.46
C VAL A 900 3.27 12.86 23.54
N LEU A 901 3.20 14.04 24.18
CA LEU A 901 1.96 14.82 24.23
C LEU A 901 1.51 15.26 22.84
N ALA A 902 2.44 15.78 22.02
CA ALA A 902 2.16 16.22 20.67
C ALA A 902 1.66 15.08 19.79
N ASP A 903 2.34 13.93 19.81
CA ASP A 903 1.98 12.74 19.02
C ASP A 903 0.64 12.15 19.48
N THR A 904 0.37 12.17 20.79
CA THR A 904 -0.92 11.70 21.33
C THR A 904 -2.08 12.58 20.86
N LEU A 905 -1.91 13.90 20.87
CA LEU A 905 -2.91 14.84 20.37
C LEU A 905 -3.11 14.68 18.86
N ALA A 906 -2.02 14.50 18.09
CA ALA A 906 -2.10 14.24 16.64
C ALA A 906 -2.86 12.95 16.33
N ALA A 907 -2.56 11.87 17.06
CA ALA A 907 -3.28 10.59 16.94
C ALA A 907 -4.76 10.75 17.33
N GLY A 908 -5.06 11.50 18.39
CA GLY A 908 -6.43 11.81 18.80
C GLY A 908 -7.22 12.58 17.74
N VAL A 909 -6.58 13.54 17.06
CA VAL A 909 -7.18 14.30 15.95
C VAL A 909 -7.46 13.37 14.76
N GLN A 910 -6.53 12.50 14.39
CA GLN A 910 -6.72 11.53 13.32
C GLN A 910 -7.86 10.55 13.65
N GLN A 911 -7.91 10.03 14.88
CA GLN A 911 -8.99 9.14 15.32
C GLN A 911 -10.35 9.87 15.35
N THR A 912 -10.36 11.16 15.64
CA THR A 912 -11.57 11.98 15.58
C THR A 912 -12.11 12.10 14.16
N LEU A 913 -11.23 12.29 13.17
CA LEU A 913 -11.61 12.23 11.76
C LEU A 913 -12.27 10.87 11.43
N SER A 914 -11.63 9.76 11.77
CA SER A 914 -12.14 8.40 11.51
C SER A 914 -13.48 8.14 12.21
N THR A 915 -13.70 8.72 13.38
CA THR A 915 -14.98 8.62 14.10
C THR A 915 -16.09 9.44 13.44
N LEU A 916 -15.80 10.66 13.00
CA LEU A 916 -16.78 11.57 12.38
C LEU A 916 -17.07 11.21 10.91
N LEU A 917 -16.10 10.63 10.23
CA LEU A 917 -16.16 10.19 8.84
C LEU A 917 -15.75 8.71 8.72
N PRO A 918 -16.55 7.77 9.20
CA PRO A 918 -16.17 6.35 9.31
C PRO A 918 -15.97 5.67 7.94
N ASP A 919 -16.43 6.30 6.87
CA ASP A 919 -16.25 5.84 5.49
C ASP A 919 -14.87 6.21 4.89
N VAL A 920 -14.10 7.04 5.57
CA VAL A 920 -12.78 7.46 5.09
C VAL A 920 -11.72 6.40 5.42
N ASP A 921 -10.82 6.14 4.46
CA ASP A 921 -9.61 5.34 4.71
C ASP A 921 -8.62 6.18 5.54
N GLU A 922 -8.23 5.68 6.70
CA GLU A 922 -7.27 6.33 7.60
C GLU A 922 -5.92 6.64 6.92
N ARG A 923 -5.57 5.91 5.86
CA ARG A 923 -4.34 6.12 5.08
C ARG A 923 -4.43 7.30 4.10
N ALA A 924 -5.63 7.80 3.86
CA ALA A 924 -5.83 8.94 2.96
C ALA A 924 -5.40 10.28 3.60
N VAL A 925 -5.15 10.28 4.90
CA VAL A 925 -4.67 11.44 5.65
C VAL A 925 -3.44 11.11 6.48
N VAL A 926 -2.61 12.12 6.71
CA VAL A 926 -1.43 12.06 7.57
C VAL A 926 -1.50 13.20 8.57
N THR A 927 -1.09 12.92 9.81
CA THR A 927 -0.91 13.93 10.84
C THR A 927 0.56 14.24 11.05
N ASP A 928 0.84 15.48 11.37
CA ASP A 928 2.14 15.94 11.84
C ASP A 928 1.95 16.90 13.02
N SER A 929 2.93 16.94 13.92
CA SER A 929 2.92 17.81 15.10
C SER A 929 4.22 18.59 15.19
N SER A 930 4.12 19.88 15.49
CA SER A 930 5.29 20.75 15.60
C SER A 930 5.15 21.77 16.72
N TRP A 931 6.14 21.83 17.59
CA TRP A 931 6.28 22.90 18.55
C TRP A 931 6.83 24.14 17.86
N MET A 932 6.10 25.25 17.96
CA MET A 932 6.41 26.52 17.33
C MET A 932 6.75 27.55 18.40
N SER A 933 7.66 28.47 18.07
CA SER A 933 8.02 29.58 18.93
C SER A 933 8.16 30.88 18.18
N ASP A 934 7.76 32.00 18.80
CA ASP A 934 8.08 33.34 18.32
C ASP A 934 9.00 34.02 19.35
N PRO A 935 10.32 33.97 19.17
CA PRO A 935 11.26 34.55 20.14
C PRO A 935 11.05 36.07 20.38
N ARG A 936 10.46 36.79 19.41
CA ARG A 936 10.19 38.23 19.56
C ARG A 936 9.06 38.53 20.52
N LYS A 937 8.13 37.62 20.66
CA LYS A 937 6.96 37.70 21.54
C LYS A 937 7.10 36.87 22.80
N GLY A 938 8.13 36.00 22.87
CA GLY A 938 8.27 35.01 23.93
C GLY A 938 7.08 34.03 23.98
N ALA A 939 6.44 33.80 22.83
CA ALA A 939 5.27 32.95 22.72
C ALA A 939 5.67 31.60 22.17
N GLU A 940 5.11 30.54 22.75
CA GLU A 940 5.27 29.16 22.31
C GLU A 940 3.88 28.54 22.14
N TRP A 941 3.73 27.64 21.17
CA TRP A 941 2.48 26.89 20.92
C TRP A 941 2.75 25.57 20.19
N LEU A 942 1.78 24.66 20.25
CA LEU A 942 1.79 23.40 19.49
C LEU A 942 0.88 23.52 18.29
N GLU A 943 1.38 23.21 17.08
CA GLU A 943 0.58 23.05 15.88
C GLU A 943 0.43 21.57 15.52
N ILE A 944 -0.81 21.17 15.24
CA ILE A 944 -1.13 19.85 14.68
C ILE A 944 -1.70 20.07 13.29
N TRP A 945 -1.08 19.41 12.32
CA TRP A 945 -1.48 19.41 10.94
C TRP A 945 -2.11 18.07 10.58
N LEU A 946 -3.28 18.11 9.94
CA LEU A 946 -3.95 16.98 9.33
C LEU A 946 -4.02 17.25 7.84
N CYS A 947 -3.33 16.45 7.03
CA CYS A 947 -3.16 16.68 5.59
C CYS A 947 -3.65 15.48 4.80
N GLU A 948 -4.38 15.74 3.69
CA GLU A 948 -4.71 14.69 2.73
C GLU A 948 -3.45 14.23 1.98
N MET A 949 -3.39 12.93 1.70
CA MET A 949 -2.25 12.36 0.95
C MET A 949 -2.37 12.57 -0.56
N GLU A 950 -3.58 12.79 -1.03
CA GLU A 950 -3.89 12.91 -2.44
C GLU A 950 -3.71 14.35 -2.92
N SER A 951 -2.85 14.53 -3.94
CA SER A 951 -2.68 15.84 -4.57
C SER A 951 -3.99 16.32 -5.20
N GLY A 952 -4.32 17.58 -4.95
CA GLY A 952 -5.58 18.18 -5.44
C GLY A 952 -6.78 17.98 -4.52
N GLY A 953 -6.59 17.31 -3.40
CA GLY A 953 -7.62 17.01 -2.41
C GLY A 953 -8.51 15.82 -2.78
N SER A 954 -8.90 15.04 -1.79
CA SER A 954 -9.87 13.95 -1.93
C SER A 954 -11.27 14.33 -1.41
N GLY A 955 -11.41 15.55 -0.90
CA GLY A 955 -12.64 16.08 -0.34
C GLY A 955 -12.93 15.64 1.09
N ILE A 956 -12.00 14.96 1.74
CA ILE A 956 -12.15 14.49 3.12
C ILE A 956 -12.18 15.69 4.07
N LEU A 957 -11.22 16.59 3.96
CA LEU A 957 -11.14 17.75 4.84
C LEU A 957 -12.20 18.82 4.52
N ILE A 958 -12.71 18.87 3.31
CA ILE A 958 -13.89 19.69 2.98
C ILE A 958 -15.12 19.18 3.74
N ARG A 959 -15.34 17.86 3.78
CA ARG A 959 -16.40 17.23 4.57
C ARG A 959 -16.21 17.45 6.07
N LEU A 960 -14.98 17.38 6.54
CA LEU A 960 -14.66 17.66 7.94
C LEU A 960 -14.93 19.13 8.28
N GLN A 961 -14.58 20.07 7.39
CA GLN A 961 -14.89 21.49 7.54
C GLN A 961 -16.40 21.73 7.60
N GLN A 962 -17.18 21.04 6.78
CA GLN A 962 -18.66 21.11 6.84
C GLN A 962 -19.19 20.63 8.21
N LYS A 963 -18.65 19.50 8.72
CA LYS A 963 -18.99 19.00 10.06
C LYS A 963 -18.60 19.98 11.17
N TRP A 964 -17.43 20.59 11.05
CA TRP A 964 -17.00 21.64 11.98
C TRP A 964 -17.94 22.85 11.93
N ALA A 965 -18.33 23.32 10.76
CA ALA A 965 -19.23 24.46 10.60
C ALA A 965 -20.65 24.15 11.12
N GLU A 966 -21.14 22.90 11.01
CA GLU A 966 -22.41 22.47 11.54
C GLU A 966 -22.39 22.40 13.09
N ASP A 967 -21.39 21.76 13.68
CA ASP A 967 -21.25 21.59 15.14
C ASP A 967 -19.79 21.38 15.57
N PRO A 968 -19.05 22.46 15.81
CA PRO A 968 -17.67 22.34 16.27
C PRO A 968 -17.53 21.73 17.68
N VAL A 969 -18.59 21.80 18.51
CA VAL A 969 -18.59 21.20 19.84
C VAL A 969 -18.60 19.66 19.74
N SER A 970 -19.31 19.12 18.77
CA SER A 970 -19.30 17.67 18.51
C SER A 970 -17.91 17.16 18.18
N PHE A 971 -17.16 17.85 17.31
CA PHE A 971 -15.78 17.51 17.00
C PHE A 971 -14.91 17.45 18.27
N LEU A 972 -14.98 18.51 19.09
CA LEU A 972 -14.18 18.63 20.31
C LEU A 972 -14.53 17.56 21.36
N ASN A 973 -15.84 17.23 21.49
CA ASN A 973 -16.28 16.17 22.38
C ASN A 973 -15.79 14.78 21.93
N VAL A 974 -15.78 14.52 20.62
CA VAL A 974 -15.22 13.28 20.06
C VAL A 974 -13.72 13.22 20.30
N LEU A 975 -13.00 14.34 20.15
CA LEU A 975 -11.57 14.43 20.45
C LEU A 975 -11.29 14.09 21.91
N VAL A 976 -12.04 14.69 22.86
CA VAL A 976 -11.90 14.35 24.30
C VAL A 976 -12.14 12.86 24.54
N ARG A 977 -13.20 12.31 23.97
CA ARG A 977 -13.52 10.89 24.14
C ARG A 977 -12.42 9.99 23.61
N ASN A 978 -11.84 10.32 22.47
CA ASN A 978 -10.74 9.54 21.86
C ASN A 978 -9.42 9.66 22.64
N LEU A 979 -9.24 10.74 23.41
CA LEU A 979 -8.09 10.93 24.30
C LEU A 979 -8.35 10.40 25.71
N SER A 980 -9.57 10.05 26.05
CA SER A 980 -9.94 9.49 27.36
C SER A 980 -9.77 7.97 27.36
N ALA A 981 -9.48 7.39 28.54
CA ALA A 981 -9.39 5.96 28.71
C ALA A 981 -10.69 5.27 28.28
N SER A 982 -10.60 4.16 27.54
CA SER A 982 -11.74 3.34 27.13
C SER A 982 -12.00 2.21 28.11
N ASP A 983 -13.17 1.55 27.97
CA ASP A 983 -13.50 0.37 28.78
C ASP A 983 -12.50 -0.80 28.58
N TYR A 984 -11.80 -0.83 27.44
CA TYR A 984 -10.74 -1.82 27.17
C TYR A 984 -9.47 -1.55 27.98
N GLU A 985 -9.28 -0.34 28.47
CA GLU A 985 -8.19 0.05 29.38
C GLU A 985 -8.58 -0.15 30.85
N GLN A 986 -9.78 -0.63 31.12
CA GLN A 986 -10.25 -0.99 32.44
C GLN A 986 -9.34 -2.05 33.09
N ILE A 987 -8.75 -2.94 32.31
CA ILE A 987 -7.76 -3.92 32.79
C ILE A 987 -6.55 -3.20 33.37
N ASP A 988 -6.05 -2.15 32.75
CA ASP A 988 -4.95 -1.34 33.28
C ASP A 988 -5.38 -0.56 34.50
N TYR A 989 -6.61 -0.10 34.57
CA TYR A 989 -7.19 0.56 35.73
C TYR A 989 -7.34 -0.44 36.88
N ASP A 990 -7.87 -1.63 36.62
CA ASP A 990 -8.02 -2.68 37.62
C ASP A 990 -6.65 -3.16 38.10
N LEU A 991 -5.66 -3.30 37.19
CA LEU A 991 -4.30 -3.61 37.57
C LEU A 991 -3.66 -2.50 38.42
N ARG A 992 -3.86 -1.22 38.10
CA ARG A 992 -3.42 -0.09 38.91
C ARG A 992 -4.09 -0.09 40.30
N THR A 993 -5.37 -0.39 40.33
CA THR A 993 -6.12 -0.52 41.58
C THR A 993 -5.57 -1.66 42.44
N VAL A 994 -5.28 -2.81 41.82
CA VAL A 994 -4.59 -3.91 42.51
C VAL A 994 -3.19 -3.50 42.96
N LEU A 995 -2.41 -2.85 42.11
CA LEU A 995 -1.08 -2.35 42.47
C LEU A 995 -1.12 -1.29 43.58
N GLN A 996 -2.15 -0.42 43.63
CA GLN A 996 -2.38 0.52 44.72
C GLN A 996 -2.78 -0.20 46.02
N MET A 997 -3.60 -1.25 45.93
CA MET A 997 -3.93 -2.12 47.07
C MET A 997 -2.72 -2.91 47.56
N LEU A 998 -1.75 -3.20 46.70
CA LEU A 998 -0.49 -3.88 47.00
C LEU A 998 0.52 -3.00 47.78
N GLN A 999 0.21 -1.73 48.04
CA GLN A 999 1.07 -0.85 48.86
C GLN A 999 1.14 -1.31 50.32
N THR A 1000 0.37 -2.30 50.72
CA THR A 1000 0.52 -2.93 52.03
C THR A 1000 1.14 -4.30 51.90
N ASP A 1001 2.14 -4.61 52.70
CA ASP A 1001 2.87 -5.91 52.68
C ASP A 1001 1.97 -7.16 52.72
N GLU A 1002 0.83 -7.04 53.36
CA GLU A 1002 -0.13 -8.14 53.50
C GLU A 1002 -0.94 -8.39 52.24
N ALA A 1003 -1.36 -7.33 51.56
CA ALA A 1003 -2.07 -7.39 50.28
C ALA A 1003 -1.16 -7.91 49.14
N LEU A 1004 0.12 -7.50 49.15
CA LEU A 1004 1.13 -8.00 48.20
C LEU A 1004 1.33 -9.52 48.34
N ARG A 1005 1.47 -10.04 49.58
CA ARG A 1005 1.61 -11.47 49.85
C ARG A 1005 0.39 -12.25 49.44
N MET A 1006 -0.81 -11.72 49.63
CA MET A 1006 -2.06 -12.36 49.25
C MET A 1006 -2.18 -12.41 47.69
N ALA A 1007 -1.82 -11.36 47.00
CA ALA A 1007 -1.86 -11.31 45.52
C ALA A 1007 -0.82 -12.22 44.90
N ILE A 1008 0.41 -12.26 45.42
CA ILE A 1008 1.45 -13.20 44.95
C ILE A 1008 1.02 -14.68 45.21
N SER A 1009 0.39 -14.94 46.37
CA SER A 1009 -0.15 -16.27 46.66
C SER A 1009 -1.28 -16.64 45.71
N ALA A 1010 -2.22 -15.71 45.44
CA ALA A 1010 -3.32 -15.92 44.50
C ALA A 1010 -2.84 -16.18 43.07
N VAL A 1011 -1.83 -15.43 42.60
CA VAL A 1011 -1.20 -15.66 41.28
C VAL A 1011 -0.47 -17.00 41.22
N ARG A 1012 0.20 -17.41 42.29
CA ARG A 1012 0.85 -18.74 42.39
C ARG A 1012 -0.15 -19.88 42.39
N GLU A 1013 -1.32 -19.70 43.00
CA GLU A 1013 -2.39 -20.70 43.12
C GLU A 1013 -3.28 -20.73 41.85
N ALA A 1014 -3.23 -19.71 41.01
CA ALA A 1014 -3.97 -19.68 39.78
C ALA A 1014 -3.46 -20.74 38.80
N SER A 1015 -4.27 -21.77 38.59
CA SER A 1015 -3.98 -22.82 37.60
C SER A 1015 -4.23 -22.41 36.16
N ASN A 1016 -4.65 -21.18 35.92
CA ASN A 1016 -5.00 -20.68 34.60
C ASN A 1016 -3.91 -19.73 34.07
N MET A 1017 -3.39 -20.01 32.87
CA MET A 1017 -2.37 -19.15 32.23
C MET A 1017 -2.83 -17.68 32.04
N ASP A 1018 -4.15 -17.45 31.84
CA ASP A 1018 -4.71 -16.09 31.69
C ASP A 1018 -4.69 -15.28 33.01
N ALA A 1019 -4.56 -15.96 34.11
CA ALA A 1019 -4.44 -15.30 35.43
C ALA A 1019 -2.97 -15.09 35.87
N ARG A 1020 -1.99 -15.65 35.16
CA ARG A 1020 -0.56 -15.43 35.34
C ARG A 1020 -0.07 -14.30 34.47
#